data_bf393964564aecfb1c4c726a8f2a1224
#
_entry.id   bf393964564aecfb1c4c726a8f2a1224
#
_cell.length_a   1.000
_cell.length_b   1.000
_cell.length_c   1.000
_cell.angle_alpha   90.00
_cell.angle_beta   90.00
_cell.angle_gamma   90.00
#
_symmetry.space_group_name_H-M   'P 1'
#
loop_
_entity.id
_entity.type
_entity.pdbx_description
1 polymer ?
#
loop_
_entity_poly.entity_id
_entity_poly.type
_entity_poly.pdbx_seq_one_letter_code
_entity_poly.pdbx_strand_id
1 'polypeptide(L)'
;MFRRVVRSERVARICAEIEDALEKVRRGEMSKEDFEVYKAELKKQLPIFTPHATFRNGRRLNAEAIPSGLSMYDIDHIDNPRGLFEERIAAHVAEWGVVLAHVTPSTEGLRLFFVMPEGASLAEAQKWMSGQLGDKEYDQSVKDYARSSFAVPENYILYMDEEGLFKKREIATTSPSGYSSPEEENQVTTTKCTPKAAEALKKIGEATKTADEDLKVTDILNADSGQINSGLNFKGIPYADIISEWFRLSGGEPVQGERNDKLHRLASHLRYIADNDEVLMLSTMPRYGLSEEEMRGLIHSACTAKFYSMPKVMQEAVRRALQAMSYKLQAMSGAASLPPVLPKRLPALVKLLLSRTPDLYRPAVAHAVFPALAAHLWRVRFRYIDNVEHEATLMNVLMAGTGAGKDCISEPINRIMADVRRRDEDNLQREREWKNEVNSKGANKDKRARPEGLVIQEIDADMTNPAFVMRTAEADGHFLYTKLNEIDQFDALRGSGHGGQQFQIMCLAFDPGNRYGQTRVGAMSVTEKVTIRFNWNAATTIQKGKRYFSHVLTDGPISRINFCTIPEREIGAEMPVYGSYDANFNEELRPYIENLTRATGLVDCPQAYKLAVKLKEENAEFARLSQSRVYENLSFRANVIAYLKACVLYVANGYRWDKTMEEFVRWSLQYDLWCKMEFFGSAIEEAQTMGAETGRRTPGRRSLLELLPEEFTLADAVRVRQAEGMNAEGTGAMLRQWVHRRYVTIVTNDKYKRIKK
;
A
#
# COMPACT_ATOMS: atom_id res chain seq x y z
N MET A 1 18.43 -9.96 6.96
CA MET A 1 18.16 -8.67 6.24
C MET A 1 19.43 -7.84 6.09
N PHE A 2 20.15 -7.51 7.15
CA PHE A 2 21.39 -6.69 7.10
C PHE A 2 22.43 -7.24 6.11
N ARG A 3 22.82 -8.53 6.20
CA ARG A 3 23.76 -9.18 5.25
C ARG A 3 23.35 -9.06 3.79
N ARG A 4 22.05 -9.10 3.49
CA ARG A 4 21.53 -8.94 2.11
C ARG A 4 21.71 -7.50 1.61
N VAL A 5 21.56 -6.54 2.50
CA VAL A 5 21.70 -5.11 2.15
C VAL A 5 23.16 -4.78 1.88
N VAL A 6 24.10 -5.22 2.71
CA VAL A 6 25.54 -4.97 2.53
C VAL A 6 26.12 -5.70 1.33
N ARG A 7 25.50 -6.79 0.87
CA ARG A 7 25.88 -7.53 -0.37
C ARG A 7 25.14 -7.06 -1.61
N SER A 8 24.34 -6.01 -1.50
CA SER A 8 23.56 -5.50 -2.63
C SER A 8 24.48 -4.78 -3.62
N GLU A 9 24.45 -5.19 -4.89
CA GLU A 9 25.15 -4.52 -6.00
C GLU A 9 24.75 -3.03 -6.10
N ARG A 10 23.51 -2.70 -5.79
CA ARG A 10 23.03 -1.32 -5.76
C ARG A 10 23.78 -0.49 -4.72
N VAL A 11 23.98 -1.00 -3.51
CA VAL A 11 24.68 -0.31 -2.43
C VAL A 11 26.15 -0.13 -2.81
N ALA A 12 26.77 -1.20 -3.34
CA ALA A 12 28.17 -1.16 -3.81
C ALA A 12 28.36 -0.11 -4.93
N ARG A 13 27.46 -0.08 -5.91
CA ARG A 13 27.53 0.89 -7.01
C ARG A 13 27.39 2.33 -6.52
N ILE A 14 26.42 2.63 -5.65
CA ILE A 14 26.22 3.99 -5.13
C ILE A 14 27.46 4.47 -4.35
N CYS A 15 28.04 3.59 -3.50
CA CYS A 15 29.26 3.95 -2.77
C CYS A 15 30.45 4.16 -3.70
N ALA A 16 30.62 3.33 -4.74
CA ALA A 16 31.66 3.49 -5.75
C ALA A 16 31.49 4.80 -6.56
N GLU A 17 30.26 5.20 -6.88
CA GLU A 17 29.98 6.49 -7.54
C GLU A 17 30.34 7.68 -6.66
N ILE A 18 30.16 7.60 -5.35
CA ILE A 18 30.56 8.64 -4.39
C ILE A 18 32.10 8.71 -4.31
N GLU A 19 32.77 7.54 -4.27
CA GLU A 19 34.22 7.45 -4.22
C GLU A 19 34.88 8.02 -5.49
N ASP A 20 34.38 7.68 -6.69
CA ASP A 20 34.81 8.23 -7.97
C ASP A 20 34.62 9.74 -8.03
N ALA A 21 33.51 10.26 -7.53
CA ALA A 21 33.27 11.71 -7.47
C ALA A 21 34.24 12.41 -6.52
N LEU A 22 34.60 11.80 -5.40
CA LEU A 22 35.61 12.33 -4.48
C LEU A 22 36.99 12.35 -5.11
N GLU A 23 37.36 11.33 -5.89
CA GLU A 23 38.58 11.31 -6.64
C GLU A 23 38.67 12.42 -7.71
N LYS A 24 37.53 12.73 -8.37
CA LYS A 24 37.43 13.86 -9.31
C LYS A 24 37.67 15.20 -8.61
N VAL A 25 37.19 15.36 -7.36
CA VAL A 25 37.52 16.54 -6.54
C VAL A 25 39.03 16.62 -6.28
N ARG A 26 39.67 15.51 -5.88
CA ARG A 26 41.13 15.45 -5.64
C ARG A 26 41.96 15.75 -6.86
N ARG A 27 41.43 15.43 -8.05
CA ARG A 27 42.08 15.77 -9.36
C ARG A 27 41.75 17.17 -9.85
N GLY A 28 40.88 17.92 -9.16
CA GLY A 28 40.42 19.24 -9.59
C GLY A 28 39.41 19.23 -10.75
N GLU A 29 38.83 18.09 -11.06
CA GLU A 29 37.83 17.91 -12.13
C GLU A 29 36.42 18.24 -11.67
N MET A 30 36.16 18.32 -10.35
CA MET A 30 34.89 18.67 -9.73
C MET A 30 35.12 19.64 -8.57
N SER A 31 34.22 20.63 -8.39
CA SER A 31 34.27 21.51 -7.21
C SER A 31 33.82 20.78 -5.94
N LYS A 32 34.28 21.25 -4.76
CA LYS A 32 33.82 20.69 -3.47
C LYS A 32 32.33 20.92 -3.27
N GLU A 33 31.79 22.05 -3.71
CA GLU A 33 30.38 22.39 -3.61
C GLU A 33 29.52 21.45 -4.46
N ASP A 34 29.91 21.17 -5.70
CA ASP A 34 29.22 20.22 -6.58
C ASP A 34 29.26 18.78 -6.02
N PHE A 35 30.39 18.39 -5.46
CA PHE A 35 30.56 17.08 -4.81
C PHE A 35 29.63 16.94 -3.63
N GLU A 36 29.49 17.92 -2.74
CA GLU A 36 28.60 17.84 -1.59
C GLU A 36 27.14 17.68 -2.01
N VAL A 37 26.73 18.39 -3.06
CA VAL A 37 25.37 18.23 -3.64
C VAL A 37 25.19 16.83 -4.24
N TYR A 38 26.13 16.39 -5.05
CA TYR A 38 26.08 15.08 -5.70
C TYR A 38 26.10 13.92 -4.67
N LYS A 39 27.01 13.99 -3.70
CA LYS A 39 27.09 13.04 -2.58
C LYS A 39 25.79 12.97 -1.78
N ALA A 40 25.15 14.12 -1.50
CA ALA A 40 23.90 14.17 -0.77
C ALA A 40 22.76 13.49 -1.54
N GLU A 41 22.68 13.65 -2.87
CA GLU A 41 21.68 12.98 -3.70
C GLU A 41 21.90 11.46 -3.79
N LEU A 42 23.14 11.00 -3.88
CA LEU A 42 23.47 9.59 -3.88
C LEU A 42 23.22 8.94 -2.51
N LYS A 43 23.57 9.61 -1.41
CA LYS A 43 23.30 9.10 -0.04
C LYS A 43 21.80 8.90 0.23
N LYS A 44 20.92 9.73 -0.32
CA LYS A 44 19.45 9.54 -0.20
C LYS A 44 18.96 8.21 -0.81
N GLN A 45 19.71 7.61 -1.70
CA GLN A 45 19.36 6.34 -2.34
C GLN A 45 19.87 5.12 -1.59
N LEU A 46 20.71 5.29 -0.57
CA LEU A 46 21.23 4.22 0.27
C LEU A 46 20.17 3.78 1.29
N PRO A 47 20.04 2.48 1.54
CA PRO A 47 19.25 1.98 2.65
C PRO A 47 19.81 2.51 3.98
N ILE A 48 18.93 2.72 4.95
CA ILE A 48 19.29 3.16 6.31
C ILE A 48 18.90 2.10 7.34
N PHE A 49 19.59 2.08 8.46
CA PHE A 49 19.21 1.33 9.65
C PHE A 49 19.37 2.18 10.91
N THR A 50 18.68 1.82 11.98
CA THR A 50 18.65 2.57 13.24
C THR A 50 19.33 1.74 14.34
N PRO A 51 20.61 2.04 14.66
CA PRO A 51 21.35 1.25 15.64
C PRO A 51 20.88 1.44 17.07
N HIS A 52 20.47 2.66 17.44
CA HIS A 52 20.17 3.03 18.82
C HIS A 52 18.86 2.45 19.34
N ALA A 53 17.90 2.15 18.48
CA ALA A 53 16.58 1.69 18.88
C ALA A 53 15.85 0.90 17.78
N THR A 54 14.93 0.06 18.21
CA THR A 54 13.77 -0.38 17.42
C THR A 54 12.58 0.51 17.76
N PHE A 55 11.53 0.53 16.96
CA PHE A 55 10.42 1.46 17.13
C PHE A 55 9.09 0.74 17.24
N ARG A 56 8.30 1.11 18.27
CA ARG A 56 6.90 0.69 18.37
C ARG A 56 6.15 1.21 17.15
N ASN A 57 5.24 0.42 16.62
CA ASN A 57 4.43 0.80 15.45
C ASN A 57 5.23 1.14 14.17
N GLY A 58 6.51 0.75 14.08
CA GLY A 58 7.35 0.99 12.89
C GLY A 58 7.64 2.47 12.57
N ARG A 59 7.36 3.38 13.49
CA ARG A 59 7.61 4.83 13.32
C ARG A 59 8.90 5.24 13.98
N ARG A 60 9.84 5.77 13.19
CA ARG A 60 11.12 6.29 13.65
C ARG A 60 10.93 7.65 14.37
N LEU A 61 10.41 7.59 15.59
CA LEU A 61 10.19 8.73 16.48
C LEU A 61 10.79 8.42 17.85
N ASN A 62 11.43 9.40 18.51
CA ASN A 62 12.01 9.20 19.83
C ASN A 62 11.00 8.71 20.88
N ALA A 63 9.74 9.17 20.79
CA ALA A 63 8.66 8.73 21.68
C ALA A 63 8.26 7.26 21.49
N GLU A 64 8.56 6.66 20.34
CA GLU A 64 8.25 5.28 19.98
C GLU A 64 9.49 4.35 20.09
N ALA A 65 10.62 4.91 20.48
CA ALA A 65 11.89 4.21 20.53
C ALA A 65 11.91 3.18 21.65
N ILE A 66 12.32 1.96 21.32
CA ILE A 66 12.72 0.92 22.27
C ILE A 66 14.24 0.82 22.13
N PRO A 67 15.00 1.33 23.12
CA PRO A 67 16.45 1.34 23.04
C PRO A 67 17.04 -0.04 22.79
N SER A 68 18.07 -0.12 21.94
CA SER A 68 18.76 -1.37 21.61
C SER A 68 19.92 -1.71 22.54
N GLY A 69 20.37 -0.74 23.35
CA GLY A 69 21.61 -0.81 24.12
C GLY A 69 22.86 -0.57 23.28
N LEU A 70 22.69 -0.13 22.04
CA LEU A 70 23.80 0.26 21.16
C LEU A 70 23.84 1.78 20.99
N SER A 71 25.05 2.29 20.84
CA SER A 71 25.32 3.64 20.37
C SER A 71 26.19 3.60 19.12
N MET A 72 26.12 4.63 18.28
CA MET A 72 27.06 4.78 17.15
C MET A 72 27.92 6.00 17.34
N TYR A 73 29.17 5.91 16.96
CA TYR A 73 30.15 6.98 17.03
C TYR A 73 30.69 7.28 15.65
N ASP A 74 30.68 8.54 15.26
CA ASP A 74 31.16 9.02 13.95
C ASP A 74 32.50 9.72 14.12
N ILE A 75 33.48 9.33 13.29
CA ILE A 75 34.76 9.99 13.14
C ILE A 75 34.85 10.44 11.68
N ASP A 76 34.67 11.73 11.46
CA ASP A 76 34.61 12.32 10.12
C ASP A 76 35.97 12.98 9.74
N HIS A 77 36.16 13.27 8.46
CA HIS A 77 37.33 13.96 7.90
C HIS A 77 38.63 13.22 8.12
N ILE A 78 38.68 11.94 7.83
CA ILE A 78 39.86 11.08 7.96
C ILE A 78 40.37 10.69 6.58
N ASP A 79 41.65 10.87 6.32
CA ASP A 79 42.28 10.49 5.06
C ASP A 79 42.36 8.96 4.89
N ASN A 80 42.60 8.20 5.97
CA ASN A 80 42.68 6.74 5.96
C ASN A 80 41.87 6.10 7.09
N PRO A 81 40.54 5.94 6.95
CA PRO A 81 39.68 5.32 7.95
C PRO A 81 40.08 3.86 8.29
N ARG A 82 40.59 3.12 7.30
CA ARG A 82 41.02 1.72 7.50
C ARG A 82 42.27 1.64 8.38
N GLY A 83 43.27 2.46 8.09
CA GLY A 83 44.46 2.53 8.90
C GLY A 83 44.18 2.97 10.33
N LEU A 84 43.32 3.98 10.52
CA LEU A 84 42.89 4.39 11.86
C LEU A 84 42.23 3.24 12.64
N PHE A 85 41.37 2.44 11.99
CA PHE A 85 40.76 1.28 12.62
C PHE A 85 41.79 0.25 13.05
N GLU A 86 42.70 -0.15 12.14
CA GLU A 86 43.72 -1.15 12.39
C GLU A 86 44.69 -0.75 13.48
N GLU A 87 45.15 0.50 13.48
CA GLU A 87 46.17 1.00 14.41
C GLU A 87 45.64 1.31 15.81
N ARG A 88 44.37 1.76 15.92
CA ARG A 88 43.87 2.32 17.19
C ARG A 88 42.65 1.60 17.76
N ILE A 89 41.90 0.86 16.96
CA ILE A 89 40.59 0.32 17.38
C ILE A 89 40.56 -1.22 17.37
N ALA A 90 41.18 -1.85 16.37
CA ALA A 90 41.09 -3.29 16.18
C ALA A 90 41.52 -4.11 17.39
N ALA A 91 42.54 -3.67 18.13
CA ALA A 91 43.01 -4.35 19.35
C ALA A 91 42.03 -4.20 20.54
N HIS A 92 41.14 -3.22 20.49
CA HIS A 92 40.24 -2.85 21.60
C HIS A 92 38.75 -3.15 21.33
N VAL A 93 38.41 -3.79 20.19
CA VAL A 93 37.01 -4.01 19.80
C VAL A 93 36.21 -4.75 20.88
N ALA A 94 36.81 -5.75 21.55
CA ALA A 94 36.14 -6.49 22.60
C ALA A 94 36.03 -5.68 23.91
N GLU A 95 37.07 -4.95 24.28
CA GLU A 95 37.13 -4.10 25.46
C GLU A 95 36.15 -2.94 25.39
N TRP A 96 36.05 -2.31 24.21
CA TRP A 96 35.15 -1.17 23.99
C TRP A 96 33.75 -1.58 23.54
N GLY A 97 33.48 -2.90 23.50
CA GLY A 97 32.19 -3.43 23.12
C GLY A 97 31.75 -3.09 21.69
N VAL A 98 32.72 -2.89 20.78
CA VAL A 98 32.41 -2.59 19.36
C VAL A 98 31.81 -3.83 18.72
N VAL A 99 30.63 -3.67 18.09
CA VAL A 99 29.92 -4.75 17.42
C VAL A 99 29.89 -4.60 15.88
N LEU A 100 30.11 -3.39 15.39
CA LEU A 100 30.25 -3.12 13.96
C LEU A 100 31.15 -1.89 13.76
N ALA A 101 32.09 -2.00 12.83
CA ALA A 101 32.89 -0.87 12.37
C ALA A 101 32.91 -0.85 10.83
N HIS A 102 32.67 0.30 10.25
CA HIS A 102 32.72 0.43 8.79
C HIS A 102 33.16 1.82 8.34
N VAL A 103 33.74 1.90 7.15
CA VAL A 103 34.03 3.14 6.45
C VAL A 103 32.70 3.79 6.04
N THR A 104 32.61 5.12 6.16
CA THR A 104 31.40 5.83 5.73
C THR A 104 31.24 5.83 4.20
N PRO A 105 30.03 6.06 3.63
CA PRO A 105 29.83 6.06 2.18
C PRO A 105 30.69 7.08 1.41
N SER A 106 31.22 8.12 2.09
CA SER A 106 32.11 9.12 1.51
C SER A 106 33.58 8.73 1.55
N THR A 107 33.94 7.57 2.09
CA THR A 107 35.31 7.07 2.30
C THR A 107 36.22 7.92 3.19
N GLU A 108 35.76 9.09 3.64
CA GLU A 108 36.47 10.03 4.50
C GLU A 108 36.03 10.00 5.98
N GLY A 109 35.45 8.89 6.41
CA GLY A 109 35.02 8.74 7.79
C GLY A 109 34.93 7.29 8.22
N LEU A 110 34.98 7.08 9.51
CA LEU A 110 34.82 5.78 10.20
C LEU A 110 33.64 5.85 11.15
N ARG A 111 32.81 4.83 11.11
CA ARG A 111 31.64 4.70 12.00
C ARG A 111 31.74 3.44 12.82
N LEU A 112 31.63 3.60 14.15
CA LEU A 112 31.61 2.53 15.13
C LEU A 112 30.25 2.34 15.72
N PHE A 113 29.85 1.11 15.95
CA PHE A 113 28.67 0.74 16.72
C PHE A 113 29.11 -0.09 17.90
N PHE A 114 28.73 0.30 19.09
CA PHE A 114 29.23 -0.32 20.31
C PHE A 114 28.13 -0.48 21.35
N VAL A 115 28.31 -1.41 22.26
CA VAL A 115 27.43 -1.64 23.39
C VAL A 115 27.63 -0.50 24.39
N MET A 116 26.55 0.17 24.73
CA MET A 116 26.61 1.27 25.70
C MET A 116 27.03 0.75 27.08
N PRO A 117 27.87 1.50 27.82
CA PRO A 117 28.13 1.22 29.23
C PRO A 117 26.84 1.12 30.02
N GLU A 118 26.81 0.25 31.03
CA GLU A 118 25.60 0.00 31.84
C GLU A 118 25.11 1.28 32.51
N GLY A 119 23.81 1.56 32.36
CA GLY A 119 23.19 2.77 32.92
C GLY A 119 23.49 4.09 32.19
N ALA A 120 24.31 4.08 31.13
CA ALA A 120 24.66 5.29 30.41
C ALA A 120 23.55 5.73 29.42
N SER A 121 23.28 7.03 29.36
CA SER A 121 22.52 7.65 28.28
C SER A 121 23.33 7.68 26.99
N LEU A 122 22.66 7.95 25.82
CA LEU A 122 23.36 8.12 24.55
C LEU A 122 24.47 9.18 24.60
N ALA A 123 24.22 10.30 25.29
CA ALA A 123 25.21 11.38 25.43
C ALA A 123 26.43 10.95 26.27
N GLU A 124 26.20 10.21 27.34
CA GLU A 124 27.27 9.67 28.17
C GLU A 124 28.08 8.59 27.48
N ALA A 125 27.40 7.72 26.67
CA ALA A 125 28.06 6.73 25.83
C ALA A 125 28.96 7.38 24.77
N GLN A 126 28.51 8.50 24.14
CA GLN A 126 29.32 9.29 23.20
C GLN A 126 30.57 9.85 23.89
N LYS A 127 30.39 10.46 25.04
CA LYS A 127 31.51 11.02 25.85
C LYS A 127 32.48 9.94 26.29
N TRP A 128 31.98 8.77 26.66
CA TRP A 128 32.81 7.62 27.03
C TRP A 128 33.67 7.13 25.86
N MET A 129 33.07 6.92 24.67
CA MET A 129 33.80 6.48 23.48
C MET A 129 34.81 7.55 23.01
N SER A 130 34.46 8.84 23.09
CA SER A 130 35.38 9.94 22.84
C SER A 130 36.61 9.89 23.72
N GLY A 131 36.43 9.56 25.04
CA GLY A 131 37.51 9.34 25.99
C GLY A 131 38.41 8.16 25.60
N GLN A 132 37.87 7.04 25.15
CA GLN A 132 38.66 5.88 24.68
C GLN A 132 39.48 6.20 23.45
N LEU A 133 38.92 6.96 22.50
CA LEU A 133 39.60 7.38 21.26
C LEU A 133 40.54 8.54 21.45
N GLY A 134 40.45 9.29 22.57
CA GLY A 134 41.17 10.53 22.75
C GLY A 134 40.71 11.66 21.82
N ASP A 135 39.49 11.56 21.29
CA ASP A 135 38.87 12.51 20.40
C ASP A 135 38.19 13.63 21.21
N LYS A 136 38.67 14.86 21.09
CA LYS A 136 38.12 16.00 21.84
C LYS A 136 37.01 16.74 21.07
N GLU A 137 36.85 16.49 19.77
CA GLU A 137 35.95 17.23 18.88
C GLU A 137 34.79 16.32 18.36
N TYR A 138 34.33 15.38 19.15
CA TYR A 138 33.26 14.46 18.74
C TYR A 138 31.92 15.14 18.51
N ASP A 139 31.11 14.55 17.62
CA ASP A 139 29.76 15.04 17.31
C ASP A 139 28.81 14.90 18.50
N GLN A 140 28.59 16.01 19.22
CA GLN A 140 27.67 16.07 20.36
C GLN A 140 26.18 16.03 19.98
N SER A 141 25.83 15.98 18.69
CA SER A 141 24.45 15.92 18.22
C SER A 141 23.83 14.52 18.32
N VAL A 142 24.62 13.49 18.61
CA VAL A 142 24.16 12.09 18.73
C VAL A 142 23.46 11.88 20.08
N LYS A 143 22.27 12.44 20.22
CA LYS A 143 21.41 12.30 21.44
C LYS A 143 20.04 11.70 21.10
N ASP A 144 19.84 11.28 19.86
CA ASP A 144 18.54 10.90 19.29
C ASP A 144 18.50 9.40 19.03
N TYR A 145 17.54 8.71 19.65
CA TYR A 145 17.26 7.30 19.41
C TYR A 145 16.79 7.03 17.97
N ALA A 146 16.18 8.01 17.34
CA ALA A 146 15.71 7.91 15.96
C ALA A 146 16.82 8.14 14.91
N ARG A 147 18.06 8.40 15.32
CA ARG A 147 19.18 8.60 14.39
C ARG A 147 19.47 7.34 13.60
N SER A 148 19.67 7.50 12.30
CA SER A 148 19.94 6.41 11.37
C SER A 148 21.37 6.45 10.83
N SER A 149 21.87 5.28 10.43
CA SER A 149 23.10 5.12 9.67
C SER A 149 22.79 4.61 8.27
N PHE A 150 23.56 5.05 7.30
CA PHE A 150 23.53 4.47 5.94
C PHE A 150 24.16 3.09 5.92
N ALA A 151 23.56 2.17 5.17
CA ALA A 151 24.17 0.89 4.87
C ALA A 151 25.30 1.08 3.87
N VAL A 152 26.37 0.34 4.06
CA VAL A 152 27.56 0.33 3.20
C VAL A 152 27.76 -1.06 2.60
N PRO A 153 28.53 -1.21 1.50
CA PRO A 153 28.83 -2.51 0.94
C PRO A 153 29.76 -3.32 1.85
N GLU A 154 29.75 -4.66 1.70
CA GLU A 154 30.50 -5.59 2.54
C GLU A 154 32.01 -5.27 2.62
N ASN A 155 32.60 -4.80 1.54
CA ASN A 155 34.02 -4.39 1.49
C ASN A 155 34.34 -3.11 2.28
N TYR A 156 33.34 -2.35 2.75
CA TYR A 156 33.52 -1.19 3.64
C TYR A 156 33.43 -1.58 5.13
N ILE A 157 32.99 -2.80 5.44
CA ILE A 157 32.90 -3.31 6.81
C ILE A 157 34.32 -3.74 7.23
N LEU A 158 34.80 -3.22 8.34
CA LEU A 158 36.13 -3.50 8.89
C LEU A 158 36.06 -4.54 10.02
N TYR A 159 34.95 -4.49 10.78
CA TYR A 159 34.67 -5.44 11.87
C TYR A 159 33.18 -5.65 12.01
N MET A 160 32.74 -6.87 12.31
CA MET A 160 31.37 -7.19 12.60
C MET A 160 31.25 -8.39 13.55
N ASP A 161 30.73 -8.14 14.73
CA ASP A 161 30.20 -9.15 15.64
C ASP A 161 28.68 -9.21 15.45
N GLU A 162 28.22 -10.17 14.63
CA GLU A 162 26.81 -10.27 14.26
C GLU A 162 25.94 -10.69 15.44
N GLU A 163 26.45 -11.55 16.33
CA GLU A 163 25.73 -11.97 17.52
C GLU A 163 25.53 -10.78 18.47
N GLY A 164 26.59 -10.02 18.72
CA GLY A 164 26.55 -8.79 19.52
C GLY A 164 25.66 -7.72 18.92
N LEU A 165 25.69 -7.54 17.59
CA LEU A 165 24.91 -6.51 16.88
C LEU A 165 23.38 -6.74 16.98
N PHE A 166 22.93 -7.99 16.94
CA PHE A 166 21.48 -8.34 16.95
C PHE A 166 21.00 -8.91 18.29
N LYS A 167 21.84 -8.91 19.32
CA LYS A 167 21.47 -9.35 20.67
C LYS A 167 20.41 -8.43 21.28
N LYS A 168 19.30 -8.98 21.76
CA LYS A 168 18.35 -8.24 22.58
C LYS A 168 18.97 -7.95 23.94
N ARG A 169 19.00 -6.69 24.34
CA ARG A 169 19.51 -6.22 25.62
C ARG A 169 18.36 -5.68 26.46
N GLU A 170 18.25 -6.09 27.71
CA GLU A 170 17.35 -5.47 28.67
C GLU A 170 18.01 -4.20 29.20
N ILE A 171 17.39 -3.06 28.96
CA ILE A 171 17.88 -1.77 29.44
C ILE A 171 16.98 -1.33 30.57
N ALA A 172 17.54 -1.13 31.76
CA ALA A 172 16.83 -0.50 32.86
C ALA A 172 16.41 0.91 32.45
N THR A 173 15.11 1.12 32.26
CA THR A 173 14.55 2.41 31.87
C THR A 173 14.52 3.36 33.07
N THR A 174 15.48 4.28 33.14
CA THR A 174 15.31 5.49 33.89
C THR A 174 14.60 6.52 33.02
N SER A 175 13.29 6.64 33.20
CA SER A 175 12.48 7.69 32.56
C SER A 175 12.55 8.97 33.40
N PRO A 176 12.71 10.14 32.81
CA PRO A 176 12.33 11.37 33.44
C PRO A 176 10.87 11.72 33.08
N SER A 177 10.07 11.87 34.13
CA SER A 177 8.70 12.38 34.24
C SER A 177 7.53 11.39 34.20
N GLY A 178 7.03 11.17 35.34
CA GLY A 178 5.76 10.82 35.93
C GLY A 178 4.52 10.57 35.07
N TYR A 179 4.05 9.33 35.13
CA TYR A 179 2.65 8.97 35.39
C TYR A 179 2.62 7.49 35.79
N SER A 180 2.14 7.23 36.98
CA SER A 180 1.99 5.92 37.61
C SER A 180 0.68 5.25 37.23
N SER A 181 0.72 3.93 37.02
CA SER A 181 -0.23 2.93 37.56
C SER A 181 0.04 1.52 36.97
N PRO A 182 -0.55 0.43 37.53
CA PRO A 182 0.23 -0.46 38.39
C PRO A 182 0.45 -1.86 37.80
N GLU A 183 1.42 -2.52 38.39
CA GLU A 183 1.83 -3.92 38.48
C GLU A 183 0.94 -5.04 37.92
N GLU A 184 1.58 -5.92 37.14
CA GLU A 184 1.47 -7.37 37.34
C GLU A 184 2.81 -8.05 37.01
N GLU A 185 3.38 -8.65 38.06
CA GLU A 185 4.57 -9.50 38.01
C GLU A 185 4.29 -10.81 37.27
N ASN A 186 5.22 -11.22 36.39
CA ASN A 186 5.46 -12.65 36.18
C ASN A 186 6.92 -12.89 35.80
N GLN A 187 7.59 -13.56 36.72
CA GLN A 187 8.94 -14.08 36.61
C GLN A 187 9.02 -15.18 35.54
N VAL A 188 9.99 -15.09 34.64
CA VAL A 188 10.44 -16.25 33.85
C VAL A 188 11.96 -16.39 33.94
N THR A 189 12.35 -17.50 34.52
CA THR A 189 13.71 -17.96 34.71
C THR A 189 14.40 -18.36 33.41
N THR A 190 15.63 -17.90 33.26
CA THR A 190 16.54 -18.25 32.16
C THR A 190 17.14 -19.66 32.31
N THR A 191 17.10 -20.47 31.26
CA THR A 191 17.92 -21.67 31.16
C THR A 191 18.83 -21.58 29.93
N LYS A 192 20.12 -21.82 30.17
CA LYS A 192 21.23 -21.79 29.19
C LYS A 192 21.19 -23.02 28.26
N CYS A 193 21.32 -22.79 26.95
CA CYS A 193 21.53 -23.87 25.96
C CYS A 193 23.00 -24.25 25.82
N THR A 194 23.27 -25.53 25.79
CA THR A 194 24.61 -26.15 25.66
C THR A 194 24.97 -26.53 24.20
N PRO A 195 26.27 -26.66 23.85
CA PRO A 195 26.80 -26.66 22.46
C PRO A 195 26.66 -27.96 21.66
N LYS A 196 25.87 -28.93 22.05
CA LYS A 196 25.78 -30.24 21.37
C LYS A 196 24.86 -30.33 20.13
N ALA A 197 24.08 -29.30 19.88
CA ALA A 197 23.11 -29.27 18.76
C ALA A 197 23.75 -28.98 17.39
N ALA A 198 24.94 -28.38 17.35
CA ALA A 198 25.62 -27.99 16.11
C ALA A 198 26.27 -29.16 15.35
N GLU A 199 26.62 -30.26 16.06
CA GLU A 199 27.33 -31.39 15.47
C GLU A 199 26.40 -32.44 14.83
N ALA A 200 25.13 -32.50 15.27
CA ALA A 200 24.11 -33.39 14.69
C ALA A 200 23.60 -32.89 13.30
N LEU A 201 23.68 -31.61 13.04
CA LEU A 201 23.22 -31.00 11.78
C LEU A 201 24.17 -31.26 10.59
N LYS A 202 25.41 -31.64 10.85
CA LYS A 202 26.42 -31.90 9.80
C LYS A 202 26.33 -33.29 9.14
N LYS A 203 25.61 -34.24 9.76
CA LYS A 203 25.50 -35.64 9.28
C LYS A 203 24.23 -35.93 8.46
N ILE A 204 23.29 -34.98 8.35
CA ILE A 204 22.00 -35.19 7.65
C ILE A 204 22.03 -34.73 6.18
N GLY A 205 23.13 -34.08 5.75
CA GLY A 205 23.24 -33.49 4.39
C GLY A 205 23.55 -34.48 3.24
N GLU A 206 23.68 -35.80 3.49
CA GLU A 206 24.17 -36.74 2.46
C GLU A 206 23.17 -37.79 1.95
N ALA A 207 21.93 -37.80 2.38
CA ALA A 207 20.99 -38.87 2.10
C ALA A 207 19.64 -38.49 1.51
N THR A 208 19.56 -37.59 0.51
CA THR A 208 18.32 -37.48 -0.32
C THR A 208 18.65 -37.03 -1.73
N LYS A 209 19.04 -38.01 -2.56
CA LYS A 209 18.85 -37.94 -4.02
C LYS A 209 17.90 -39.06 -4.39
N THR A 210 16.81 -38.70 -5.01
CA THR A 210 15.88 -39.42 -5.88
C THR A 210 14.42 -39.30 -5.43
N ALA A 211 13.67 -38.55 -6.19
CA ALA A 211 12.32 -38.85 -6.73
C ALA A 211 11.79 -37.64 -7.52
N ASP A 212 11.66 -37.90 -8.78
CA ASP A 212 11.25 -36.93 -9.81
C ASP A 212 9.73 -36.92 -10.04
N GLU A 213 9.31 -35.77 -10.64
CA GLU A 213 8.09 -35.55 -11.44
C GLU A 213 6.78 -35.30 -10.69
N ASP A 214 6.47 -34.05 -10.53
CA ASP A 214 5.29 -33.31 -10.97
C ASP A 214 5.10 -32.02 -10.17
N LEU A 215 5.42 -30.87 -10.73
CA LEU A 215 4.69 -29.61 -10.55
C LEU A 215 5.50 -28.41 -11.07
N LYS A 216 4.97 -27.74 -12.09
CA LYS A 216 5.50 -26.52 -12.72
C LYS A 216 5.71 -25.29 -11.81
N VAL A 217 5.51 -25.41 -10.51
CA VAL A 217 5.78 -24.36 -9.51
C VAL A 217 7.21 -24.44 -8.99
N THR A 218 7.84 -25.61 -9.05
CA THR A 218 9.23 -25.84 -8.63
C THR A 218 10.25 -25.24 -9.59
N ASP A 219 9.91 -25.10 -10.87
CA ASP A 219 10.84 -24.57 -11.89
C ASP A 219 11.00 -23.04 -11.79
N ILE A 220 10.00 -22.33 -11.24
CA ILE A 220 10.07 -20.88 -11.03
C ILE A 220 10.88 -20.54 -9.76
N LEU A 221 10.96 -21.45 -8.79
CA LEU A 221 11.69 -21.26 -7.54
C LEU A 221 13.18 -21.59 -7.66
N ASN A 222 13.59 -22.35 -8.67
CA ASN A 222 14.97 -22.78 -8.86
C ASN A 222 15.80 -21.89 -9.79
N ALA A 223 15.19 -20.89 -10.44
CA ALA A 223 15.87 -20.10 -11.47
C ALA A 223 16.68 -18.92 -10.95
N ASP A 224 16.49 -18.43 -9.70
CA ASP A 224 17.19 -17.23 -9.24
C ASP A 224 17.41 -17.08 -7.73
N SER A 225 17.60 -18.17 -6.99
CA SER A 225 17.92 -18.11 -5.57
C SER A 225 19.19 -18.86 -5.23
N GLY A 226 20.32 -18.19 -5.36
CA GLY A 226 21.54 -18.58 -4.67
C GLY A 226 21.26 -18.65 -3.16
N GLN A 227 21.31 -19.88 -2.61
CA GLN A 227 21.34 -20.21 -1.17
C GLN A 227 20.21 -19.63 -0.32
N ILE A 228 19.01 -20.22 -0.43
CA ILE A 228 18.12 -20.31 0.72
C ILE A 228 18.60 -21.51 1.54
N ASN A 229 18.94 -21.26 2.83
CA ASN A 229 19.24 -22.32 3.79
C ASN A 229 18.26 -23.48 3.59
N SER A 230 18.80 -24.69 3.46
CA SER A 230 18.04 -25.94 3.47
C SER A 230 17.44 -26.19 4.86
N GLY A 231 16.58 -25.28 5.31
CA GLY A 231 15.70 -25.49 6.45
C GLY A 231 14.71 -26.58 6.09
N LEU A 232 14.37 -27.40 7.06
CA LEU A 232 13.40 -28.47 6.95
C LEU A 232 12.08 -27.90 6.38
N ASN A 233 11.69 -28.29 5.17
CA ASN A 233 10.52 -27.78 4.48
C ASN A 233 9.72 -28.89 3.78
N PHE A 234 8.43 -28.67 3.60
CA PHE A 234 7.53 -29.50 2.83
C PHE A 234 7.17 -28.78 1.53
N LYS A 235 7.66 -29.30 0.39
CA LYS A 235 7.42 -28.69 -0.94
C LYS A 235 7.78 -27.19 -0.98
N GLY A 236 8.92 -26.84 -0.39
CA GLY A 236 9.38 -25.45 -0.34
C GLY A 236 8.79 -24.60 0.79
N ILE A 237 7.80 -25.08 1.53
CA ILE A 237 7.17 -24.38 2.66
C ILE A 237 7.86 -24.82 3.96
N PRO A 238 8.41 -23.88 4.78
CA PRO A 238 8.99 -24.24 6.08
C PRO A 238 7.99 -24.95 6.99
N TYR A 239 8.37 -26.05 7.62
CA TYR A 239 7.50 -26.75 8.59
C TYR A 239 7.04 -25.84 9.72
N ALA A 240 7.88 -24.92 10.17
CA ALA A 240 7.52 -23.94 11.20
C ALA A 240 6.30 -23.08 10.81
N ASP A 241 6.21 -22.64 9.55
CA ASP A 241 5.07 -21.86 9.04
C ASP A 241 3.80 -22.71 8.97
N ILE A 242 3.92 -24.00 8.56
CA ILE A 242 2.80 -24.95 8.53
C ILE A 242 2.28 -25.24 9.95
N ILE A 243 3.19 -25.46 10.89
CA ILE A 243 2.85 -25.75 12.30
C ILE A 243 2.18 -24.53 12.95
N SER A 244 2.68 -23.34 12.70
CA SER A 244 2.07 -22.09 13.18
C SER A 244 0.63 -21.93 12.67
N GLU A 245 0.39 -22.18 11.38
CA GLU A 245 -0.97 -22.15 10.82
C GLU A 245 -1.85 -23.27 11.38
N TRP A 246 -1.29 -24.44 11.63
CA TRP A 246 -2.02 -25.53 12.25
C TRP A 246 -2.49 -25.17 13.67
N PHE A 247 -1.62 -24.58 14.50
CA PHE A 247 -2.00 -24.10 15.82
C PHE A 247 -3.12 -23.06 15.74
N ARG A 248 -2.99 -22.09 14.84
CA ARG A 248 -4.01 -21.08 14.62
C ARG A 248 -5.38 -21.68 14.26
N LEU A 249 -5.40 -22.71 13.43
CA LEU A 249 -6.64 -23.43 13.04
C LEU A 249 -7.17 -24.37 14.13
N SER A 250 -6.31 -24.74 15.09
CA SER A 250 -6.62 -25.70 16.16
C SER A 250 -6.89 -25.03 17.53
N GLY A 251 -7.18 -23.71 17.54
CA GLY A 251 -7.51 -22.99 18.77
C GLY A 251 -6.30 -22.44 19.53
N GLY A 252 -5.19 -22.10 18.82
CA GLY A 252 -4.00 -21.48 19.38
C GLY A 252 -2.93 -22.47 19.85
N GLU A 253 -1.86 -21.96 20.44
CA GLU A 253 -0.77 -22.76 21.02
C GLU A 253 -1.23 -23.52 22.27
N PRO A 254 -0.53 -24.61 22.68
CA PRO A 254 -0.92 -25.39 23.85
C PRO A 254 -0.69 -24.62 25.16
N VAL A 255 -1.68 -24.63 26.03
CA VAL A 255 -1.58 -24.09 27.41
C VAL A 255 -1.15 -25.19 28.39
N GLN A 256 -0.75 -24.79 29.60
CA GLN A 256 -0.33 -25.72 30.64
C GLN A 256 -1.49 -26.68 31.00
N GLY A 257 -1.26 -27.98 30.91
CA GLY A 257 -2.28 -29.02 31.11
C GLY A 257 -2.77 -29.68 29.84
N GLU A 258 -2.72 -29.03 28.67
CA GLU A 258 -3.19 -29.56 27.38
C GLU A 258 -2.04 -29.89 26.40
N ARG A 259 -0.78 -29.73 26.84
CA ARG A 259 0.41 -29.82 25.97
C ARG A 259 0.53 -31.17 25.28
N ASN A 260 0.43 -32.27 26.03
CA ASN A 260 0.61 -33.60 25.51
C ASN A 260 -0.43 -33.95 24.45
N ASP A 261 -1.71 -33.68 24.72
CA ASP A 261 -2.80 -33.99 23.81
C ASP A 261 -2.71 -33.16 22.51
N LYS A 262 -2.40 -31.88 22.66
CA LYS A 262 -2.31 -30.98 21.52
C LYS A 262 -1.09 -31.27 20.64
N LEU A 263 0.05 -31.58 21.25
CA LEU A 263 1.27 -31.98 20.52
C LEU A 263 1.14 -33.38 19.90
N HIS A 264 0.48 -34.33 20.57
CA HIS A 264 0.17 -35.64 19.98
C HIS A 264 -0.77 -35.48 18.78
N ARG A 265 -1.78 -34.60 18.88
CA ARG A 265 -2.67 -34.28 17.76
C ARG A 265 -1.93 -33.60 16.62
N LEU A 266 -1.00 -32.70 16.91
CA LEU A 266 -0.12 -32.09 15.89
C LEU A 266 0.72 -33.18 15.22
N ALA A 267 1.37 -34.06 15.98
CA ALA A 267 2.17 -35.16 15.43
C ALA A 267 1.33 -36.08 14.53
N SER A 268 0.13 -36.44 14.98
CA SER A 268 -0.82 -37.27 14.21
C SER A 268 -1.26 -36.64 12.89
N HIS A 269 -1.19 -35.32 12.77
CA HIS A 269 -1.49 -34.59 11.54
C HIS A 269 -0.23 -34.32 10.71
N LEU A 270 0.90 -33.98 11.35
CA LEU A 270 2.15 -33.64 10.71
C LEU A 270 2.77 -34.84 9.97
N ARG A 271 2.59 -36.06 10.49
CA ARG A 271 3.09 -37.28 9.89
C ARG A 271 2.72 -37.47 8.42
N TYR A 272 1.61 -36.88 7.95
CA TYR A 272 1.16 -36.98 6.55
C TYR A 272 1.98 -36.15 5.58
N ILE A 273 2.69 -35.14 6.07
CA ILE A 273 3.57 -34.27 5.29
C ILE A 273 5.04 -34.49 5.62
N ALA A 274 5.33 -35.25 6.69
CA ALA A 274 6.66 -35.66 7.11
C ALA A 274 6.94 -37.14 6.76
N ASP A 275 6.10 -37.81 5.98
CA ASP A 275 6.21 -39.21 5.54
C ASP A 275 6.49 -40.20 6.68
N ASN A 276 5.92 -39.98 7.87
CA ASN A 276 6.19 -40.70 9.11
C ASN A 276 7.68 -40.68 9.57
N ASP A 277 8.46 -39.73 9.13
CA ASP A 277 9.84 -39.55 9.58
C ASP A 277 9.86 -38.95 11.00
N GLU A 278 10.06 -39.81 12.01
CA GLU A 278 10.09 -39.42 13.41
C GLU A 278 11.25 -38.47 13.75
N VAL A 279 12.38 -38.56 13.04
CA VAL A 279 13.56 -37.70 13.24
C VAL A 279 13.23 -36.28 12.71
N LEU A 280 12.65 -36.19 11.53
CA LEU A 280 12.19 -34.94 10.93
C LEU A 280 11.15 -34.28 11.84
N MET A 281 10.16 -35.02 12.31
CA MET A 281 9.12 -34.51 13.19
C MET A 281 9.69 -34.03 14.53
N LEU A 282 10.64 -34.74 15.12
CA LEU A 282 11.31 -34.35 16.36
C LEU A 282 12.11 -33.04 16.22
N SER A 283 12.68 -32.82 15.04
CA SER A 283 13.46 -31.61 14.74
C SER A 283 12.61 -30.39 14.39
N THR A 284 11.36 -30.60 13.92
CA THR A 284 10.46 -29.52 13.46
C THR A 284 9.41 -29.14 14.47
N MET A 285 8.97 -30.08 15.33
CA MET A 285 7.90 -29.81 16.30
C MET A 285 8.40 -28.99 17.50
N PRO A 286 7.65 -27.94 17.90
CA PRO A 286 7.96 -27.21 19.13
C PRO A 286 7.65 -28.06 20.37
N ARG A 287 8.50 -27.97 21.41
CA ARG A 287 8.42 -28.84 22.59
C ARG A 287 7.56 -28.33 23.73
N TYR A 288 7.34 -27.04 23.82
CA TYR A 288 6.58 -26.37 24.90
C TYR A 288 6.94 -26.85 26.31
N GLY A 289 8.23 -27.14 26.53
CA GLY A 289 8.75 -27.58 27.83
C GLY A 289 8.69 -29.10 28.08
N LEU A 290 8.28 -29.92 27.11
CA LEU A 290 8.43 -31.39 27.17
C LEU A 290 9.89 -31.79 26.95
N SER A 291 10.31 -32.84 27.63
CA SER A 291 11.62 -33.47 27.40
C SER A 291 11.71 -34.11 26.02
N GLU A 292 12.93 -34.36 25.55
CA GLU A 292 13.12 -35.04 24.27
C GLU A 292 12.55 -36.45 24.26
N GLU A 293 12.66 -37.17 25.39
CA GLU A 293 12.13 -38.51 25.56
C GLU A 293 10.60 -38.54 25.48
N GLU A 294 9.92 -37.57 26.12
CA GLU A 294 8.47 -37.42 26.04
C GLU A 294 8.03 -37.12 24.62
N MET A 295 8.73 -36.19 23.91
CA MET A 295 8.45 -35.90 22.51
C MET A 295 8.64 -37.08 21.59
N ARG A 296 9.71 -37.88 21.80
CA ARG A 296 9.96 -39.14 21.02
C ARG A 296 8.81 -40.13 21.23
N GLY A 297 8.39 -40.37 22.48
CA GLY A 297 7.27 -41.26 22.80
C GLY A 297 5.95 -40.82 22.16
N LEU A 298 5.68 -39.52 22.20
CA LEU A 298 4.49 -38.89 21.63
C LEU A 298 4.48 -39.01 20.08
N ILE A 299 5.61 -38.72 19.42
CA ILE A 299 5.75 -38.82 17.96
C ILE A 299 5.66 -40.28 17.52
N HIS A 300 6.36 -41.21 18.21
CA HIS A 300 6.30 -42.63 17.93
C HIS A 300 4.86 -43.18 18.01
N SER A 301 4.13 -42.80 19.07
CA SER A 301 2.74 -43.18 19.22
C SER A 301 1.86 -42.66 18.06
N ALA A 302 2.10 -41.45 17.61
CA ALA A 302 1.39 -40.84 16.47
C ALA A 302 1.73 -41.56 15.14
N CYS A 303 3.00 -41.92 14.92
CA CYS A 303 3.46 -42.59 13.69
C CYS A 303 3.04 -44.06 13.57
N THR A 304 2.87 -44.77 14.69
CA THR A 304 2.40 -46.17 14.71
C THR A 304 0.90 -46.34 14.52
N ALA A 305 0.11 -45.29 14.67
CA ALA A 305 -1.35 -45.33 14.44
C ALA A 305 -1.69 -45.66 12.98
N LYS A 306 -2.88 -46.23 12.71
CA LYS A 306 -3.34 -46.53 11.34
C LYS A 306 -3.30 -45.29 10.46
N PHE A 307 -2.82 -45.48 9.22
CA PHE A 307 -2.74 -44.42 8.21
C PHE A 307 -4.08 -44.27 7.51
N TYR A 308 -4.62 -43.03 7.47
CA TYR A 308 -5.86 -42.67 6.79
C TYR A 308 -5.55 -41.57 5.76
N SER A 309 -6.55 -40.79 5.39
CA SER A 309 -6.33 -39.57 4.59
C SER A 309 -5.85 -38.40 5.45
N MET A 310 -5.05 -37.50 4.87
CA MET A 310 -4.58 -36.29 5.55
C MET A 310 -5.74 -35.48 6.13
N PRO A 311 -5.71 -35.12 7.41
CA PRO A 311 -6.79 -34.35 8.05
C PRO A 311 -7.00 -32.98 7.39
N LYS A 312 -8.28 -32.56 7.26
CA LYS A 312 -8.64 -31.27 6.62
C LYS A 312 -7.95 -30.06 7.23
N VAL A 313 -7.73 -30.09 8.55
CA VAL A 313 -7.00 -29.02 9.27
C VAL A 313 -5.55 -28.90 8.78
N MET A 314 -4.87 -30.01 8.54
CA MET A 314 -3.50 -29.99 8.01
C MET A 314 -3.46 -29.57 6.55
N GLN A 315 -4.41 -30.03 5.71
CA GLN A 315 -4.53 -29.57 4.33
C GLN A 315 -4.70 -28.05 4.26
N GLU A 316 -5.56 -27.51 5.13
CA GLU A 316 -5.81 -26.07 5.21
C GLU A 316 -4.59 -25.31 5.77
N ALA A 317 -3.86 -25.86 6.74
CA ALA A 317 -2.63 -25.27 7.26
C ALA A 317 -1.56 -25.15 6.17
N VAL A 318 -1.33 -26.22 5.40
CA VAL A 318 -0.40 -26.22 4.26
C VAL A 318 -0.83 -25.21 3.20
N ARG A 319 -2.12 -25.16 2.85
CA ARG A 319 -2.65 -24.20 1.87
C ARG A 319 -2.42 -22.75 2.31
N ARG A 320 -2.63 -22.44 3.58
CA ARG A 320 -2.44 -21.09 4.13
C ARG A 320 -0.96 -20.71 4.23
N ALA A 321 -0.12 -21.63 4.68
CA ALA A 321 1.33 -21.42 4.72
C ALA A 321 1.90 -21.18 3.31
N LEU A 322 1.44 -21.93 2.30
CA LEU A 322 1.81 -21.71 0.90
C LEU A 322 1.35 -20.34 0.40
N GLN A 323 0.13 -19.95 0.74
CA GLN A 323 -0.41 -18.64 0.37
C GLN A 323 0.37 -17.51 1.03
N ALA A 324 0.70 -17.62 2.32
CA ALA A 324 1.51 -16.64 3.04
C ALA A 324 2.92 -16.53 2.47
N MET A 325 3.53 -17.65 2.09
CA MET A 325 4.85 -17.69 1.44
C MET A 325 4.80 -17.04 0.05
N SER A 326 3.78 -17.31 -0.75
CA SER A 326 3.56 -16.66 -2.06
C SER A 326 3.47 -15.15 -1.91
N TYR A 327 2.75 -14.66 -0.90
CA TYR A 327 2.67 -13.22 -0.60
C TYR A 327 4.00 -12.63 -0.14
N LYS A 328 4.77 -13.35 0.71
CA LYS A 328 6.12 -12.92 1.11
C LYS A 328 7.06 -12.80 -0.09
N LEU A 329 7.02 -13.76 -1.02
CA LEU A 329 7.83 -13.75 -2.24
C LEU A 329 7.42 -12.59 -3.18
N GLN A 330 6.12 -12.33 -3.34
CA GLN A 330 5.61 -11.19 -4.10
C GLN A 330 6.04 -9.84 -3.50
N ALA A 331 5.99 -9.69 -2.19
CA ALA A 331 6.45 -8.49 -1.49
C ALA A 331 7.98 -8.28 -1.58
N MET A 332 8.75 -9.35 -1.74
CA MET A 332 10.23 -9.32 -1.76
C MET A 332 10.82 -9.18 -3.16
N SER A 333 10.10 -9.57 -4.23
CA SER A 333 10.70 -9.72 -5.56
C SER A 333 10.83 -8.42 -6.34
N GLY A 334 10.10 -7.33 -5.98
CA GLY A 334 10.10 -6.08 -6.76
C GLY A 334 9.72 -6.27 -8.25
N ALA A 335 9.48 -7.49 -8.68
CA ALA A 335 8.96 -7.81 -9.99
C ALA A 335 7.47 -7.44 -10.01
N ALA A 336 7.02 -6.76 -11.05
CA ALA A 336 5.62 -6.46 -11.28
C ALA A 336 4.80 -7.74 -11.10
N SER A 337 4.06 -7.85 -9.99
CA SER A 337 3.22 -9.02 -9.73
C SER A 337 2.11 -9.03 -10.77
N LEU A 338 1.79 -10.20 -11.30
CA LEU A 338 0.64 -10.32 -12.21
C LEU A 338 -0.67 -10.10 -11.43
N PRO A 339 -1.69 -9.47 -12.05
CA PRO A 339 -2.97 -9.27 -11.40
C PRO A 339 -3.63 -10.62 -11.07
N PRO A 340 -4.41 -10.70 -9.96
CA PRO A 340 -5.12 -11.92 -9.61
C PRO A 340 -6.00 -12.45 -10.74
N VAL A 341 -5.92 -13.74 -11.03
CA VAL A 341 -6.66 -14.37 -12.11
C VAL A 341 -8.14 -14.48 -11.78
N LEU A 342 -9.02 -14.13 -12.74
CA LEU A 342 -10.48 -14.22 -12.57
C LEU A 342 -10.89 -15.67 -12.26
N PRO A 343 -11.76 -15.92 -11.25
CA PRO A 343 -12.24 -17.25 -10.93
C PRO A 343 -12.93 -17.95 -12.11
N LYS A 344 -12.71 -19.25 -12.27
CA LYS A 344 -13.36 -20.04 -13.33
C LYS A 344 -14.89 -20.13 -13.14
N ARG A 345 -15.34 -20.10 -11.89
CA ARG A 345 -16.77 -20.13 -11.52
C ARG A 345 -17.19 -18.73 -11.09
N LEU A 346 -18.18 -18.18 -11.76
CA LEU A 346 -18.69 -16.83 -11.56
C LEU A 346 -20.16 -16.86 -11.12
N PRO A 347 -20.62 -15.87 -10.34
CA PRO A 347 -22.03 -15.64 -10.10
C PRO A 347 -22.80 -15.49 -11.42
N ALA A 348 -24.02 -15.99 -11.46
CA ALA A 348 -24.80 -16.04 -12.71
C ALA A 348 -24.92 -14.69 -13.40
N LEU A 349 -25.22 -13.61 -12.66
CA LEU A 349 -25.25 -12.25 -13.22
C LEU A 349 -23.89 -11.82 -13.81
N VAL A 350 -22.80 -12.04 -13.08
CA VAL A 350 -21.45 -11.69 -13.58
C VAL A 350 -21.11 -12.50 -14.82
N LYS A 351 -21.41 -13.81 -14.81
CA LYS A 351 -21.21 -14.69 -15.98
C LYS A 351 -22.00 -14.19 -17.20
N LEU A 352 -23.25 -13.77 -17.00
CA LEU A 352 -24.06 -13.18 -18.08
C LEU A 352 -23.42 -11.90 -18.61
N LEU A 353 -23.07 -10.94 -17.74
CA LEU A 353 -22.48 -9.67 -18.15
C LEU A 353 -21.14 -9.81 -18.87
N LEU A 354 -20.37 -10.86 -18.55
CA LEU A 354 -19.09 -11.17 -19.20
C LEU A 354 -19.23 -12.10 -20.44
N SER A 355 -20.42 -12.62 -20.72
CA SER A 355 -20.61 -13.66 -21.76
C SER A 355 -20.24 -13.20 -23.17
N ARG A 356 -20.33 -11.90 -23.44
CA ARG A 356 -20.01 -11.29 -24.74
C ARG A 356 -18.67 -10.56 -24.75
N THR A 357 -17.91 -10.62 -23.63
CA THR A 357 -16.64 -9.93 -23.43
C THR A 357 -15.48 -10.88 -23.68
N PRO A 358 -14.48 -10.50 -24.51
CA PRO A 358 -13.24 -11.27 -24.67
C PRO A 358 -12.50 -11.46 -23.34
N ASP A 359 -11.81 -12.60 -23.19
CA ASP A 359 -11.17 -13.01 -21.94
C ASP A 359 -10.25 -11.94 -21.35
N LEU A 360 -9.46 -11.26 -22.20
CA LEU A 360 -8.55 -10.18 -21.81
C LEU A 360 -9.26 -9.05 -21.05
N TYR A 361 -10.50 -8.73 -21.40
CA TYR A 361 -11.25 -7.61 -20.85
C TYR A 361 -12.18 -8.00 -19.69
N ARG A 362 -12.41 -9.30 -19.47
CA ARG A 362 -13.33 -9.79 -18.43
C ARG A 362 -13.03 -9.25 -17.04
N PRO A 363 -11.77 -9.17 -16.56
CA PRO A 363 -11.49 -8.60 -15.26
C PRO A 363 -11.93 -7.13 -15.12
N ALA A 364 -11.65 -6.30 -16.14
CA ALA A 364 -12.03 -4.89 -16.16
C ALA A 364 -13.56 -4.71 -16.16
N VAL A 365 -14.27 -5.45 -17.00
CA VAL A 365 -15.75 -5.41 -17.07
C VAL A 365 -16.37 -5.92 -15.78
N ALA A 366 -15.82 -7.01 -15.19
CA ALA A 366 -16.30 -7.56 -13.92
C ALA A 366 -16.27 -6.56 -12.76
N HIS A 367 -15.38 -5.57 -12.79
CA HIS A 367 -15.33 -4.48 -11.82
C HIS A 367 -16.26 -3.32 -12.21
N ALA A 368 -16.24 -2.93 -13.49
CA ALA A 368 -16.91 -1.73 -13.97
C ALA A 368 -18.45 -1.82 -13.99
N VAL A 369 -19.03 -3.01 -13.99
CA VAL A 369 -20.51 -3.15 -13.99
C VAL A 369 -21.16 -2.78 -12.66
N PHE A 370 -20.41 -2.81 -11.55
CA PHE A 370 -21.00 -2.63 -10.21
C PHE A 370 -21.52 -1.22 -9.92
N PRO A 371 -20.87 -0.10 -10.31
CA PRO A 371 -21.45 1.22 -10.12
C PRO A 371 -22.81 1.40 -10.79
N ALA A 372 -22.96 0.84 -11.99
CA ALA A 372 -24.24 0.87 -12.73
C ALA A 372 -25.32 -0.01 -12.07
N LEU A 373 -24.98 -1.24 -11.66
CA LEU A 373 -25.89 -2.12 -10.90
C LEU A 373 -26.34 -1.47 -9.60
N ALA A 374 -25.42 -0.89 -8.86
CA ALA A 374 -25.64 -0.24 -7.58
C ALA A 374 -26.53 1.01 -7.68
N ALA A 375 -26.53 1.71 -8.81
CA ALA A 375 -27.38 2.87 -9.05
C ALA A 375 -28.90 2.56 -8.97
N HIS A 376 -29.29 1.28 -9.12
CA HIS A 376 -30.68 0.82 -8.97
C HIS A 376 -31.10 0.65 -7.50
N LEU A 377 -30.16 0.62 -6.55
CA LEU A 377 -30.42 0.31 -5.12
C LEU A 377 -30.63 1.57 -4.26
N TRP A 378 -31.33 2.58 -4.78
CA TRP A 378 -31.48 3.88 -4.14
C TRP A 378 -32.30 3.90 -2.83
N ARG A 379 -33.13 2.86 -2.58
CA ARG A 379 -33.94 2.70 -1.36
C ARG A 379 -33.35 1.70 -0.37
N VAL A 380 -32.13 1.24 -0.59
CA VAL A 380 -31.54 0.11 0.14
C VAL A 380 -30.36 0.54 0.97
N ARG A 381 -30.26 -0.02 2.18
CA ARG A 381 -29.11 0.11 3.06
C ARG A 381 -28.64 -1.27 3.51
N PHE A 382 -27.35 -1.36 3.82
CA PHE A 382 -26.68 -2.57 4.26
C PHE A 382 -25.85 -2.27 5.49
N ARG A 383 -26.02 -3.03 6.58
CA ARG A 383 -25.27 -2.85 7.82
C ARG A 383 -23.93 -3.56 7.74
N TYR A 384 -22.84 -2.80 7.74
CA TYR A 384 -21.49 -3.32 7.70
C TYR A 384 -21.01 -3.81 9.07
N ILE A 385 -19.83 -4.42 9.16
CA ILE A 385 -19.24 -5.03 10.37
C ILE A 385 -18.92 -4.04 11.50
N ASP A 386 -18.87 -2.74 11.21
CA ASP A 386 -18.71 -1.64 12.17
C ASP A 386 -20.05 -1.05 12.66
N ASN A 387 -21.18 -1.70 12.36
CA ASN A 387 -22.54 -1.26 12.61
C ASN A 387 -22.99 0.00 11.85
N VAL A 388 -22.21 0.49 10.91
CA VAL A 388 -22.62 1.60 10.05
C VAL A 388 -23.49 1.09 8.91
N GLU A 389 -24.59 1.80 8.63
CA GLU A 389 -25.46 1.51 7.49
C GLU A 389 -24.94 2.22 6.25
N HIS A 390 -24.52 1.45 5.27
CA HIS A 390 -24.03 1.93 3.98
C HIS A 390 -25.12 1.87 2.92
N GLU A 391 -25.16 2.89 2.06
CA GLU A 391 -25.87 2.83 0.78
C GLU A 391 -24.94 2.19 -0.28
N ALA A 392 -25.49 1.72 -1.40
CA ALA A 392 -24.73 1.05 -2.44
C ALA A 392 -23.92 2.02 -3.30
N THR A 393 -23.06 2.83 -2.67
CA THR A 393 -22.15 3.73 -3.39
C THR A 393 -20.92 3.00 -3.85
N LEU A 394 -20.76 2.89 -5.16
CA LEU A 394 -19.62 2.27 -5.81
C LEU A 394 -19.06 3.16 -6.90
N MET A 395 -17.76 3.33 -6.89
CA MET A 395 -16.99 4.14 -7.83
C MET A 395 -15.87 3.28 -8.42
N ASN A 396 -15.63 3.38 -9.73
CA ASN A 396 -14.64 2.54 -10.39
C ASN A 396 -13.78 3.33 -11.38
N VAL A 397 -12.48 3.08 -11.35
CA VAL A 397 -11.51 3.63 -12.32
C VAL A 397 -10.80 2.50 -13.04
N LEU A 398 -10.94 2.47 -14.37
CA LEU A 398 -10.20 1.60 -15.26
C LEU A 398 -8.92 2.31 -15.73
N MET A 399 -7.77 1.87 -15.21
CA MET A 399 -6.46 2.38 -15.60
C MET A 399 -5.75 1.36 -16.49
N ALA A 400 -5.49 1.68 -17.76
CA ALA A 400 -4.84 0.75 -18.68
C ALA A 400 -3.94 1.48 -19.67
N GLY A 401 -3.16 0.75 -20.46
CA GLY A 401 -2.30 1.31 -21.50
C GLY A 401 -3.06 2.12 -22.55
N THR A 402 -2.34 2.91 -23.35
CA THR A 402 -2.91 3.58 -24.53
C THR A 402 -3.30 2.52 -25.57
N GLY A 403 -4.52 2.62 -26.13
CA GLY A 403 -5.01 1.63 -27.09
C GLY A 403 -5.40 0.27 -26.49
N ALA A 404 -5.45 0.13 -25.17
CA ALA A 404 -5.78 -1.13 -24.49
C ALA A 404 -7.23 -1.59 -24.62
N GLY A 405 -8.11 -0.83 -25.29
CA GLY A 405 -9.54 -1.19 -25.44
C GLY A 405 -10.39 -0.87 -24.22
N LYS A 406 -10.17 0.27 -23.57
CA LYS A 406 -10.91 0.70 -22.36
C LYS A 406 -12.42 0.82 -22.55
N ASP A 407 -12.89 0.94 -23.81
CA ASP A 407 -14.33 0.98 -24.14
C ASP A 407 -15.04 -0.37 -23.92
N CYS A 408 -14.32 -1.43 -23.61
CA CYS A 408 -14.88 -2.76 -23.29
C CYS A 408 -15.97 -2.74 -22.22
N ILE A 409 -15.97 -1.74 -21.33
CA ILE A 409 -16.94 -1.58 -20.25
C ILE A 409 -18.25 -0.93 -20.72
N SER A 410 -18.27 -0.30 -21.91
CA SER A 410 -19.38 0.57 -22.34
C SER A 410 -20.66 -0.20 -22.57
N GLU A 411 -20.61 -1.26 -23.37
CA GLU A 411 -21.84 -1.99 -23.76
C GLU A 411 -22.52 -2.72 -22.58
N PRO A 412 -21.81 -3.44 -21.71
CA PRO A 412 -22.42 -4.00 -20.50
C PRO A 412 -23.10 -2.94 -19.62
N ILE A 413 -22.45 -1.79 -19.42
CA ILE A 413 -23.00 -0.67 -18.63
C ILE A 413 -24.25 -0.10 -19.32
N ASN A 414 -24.22 0.06 -20.64
CA ASN A 414 -25.35 0.55 -21.42
C ASN A 414 -26.58 -0.34 -21.25
N ARG A 415 -26.40 -1.68 -21.21
CA ARG A 415 -27.49 -2.62 -21.01
C ARG A 415 -28.06 -2.56 -19.58
N ILE A 416 -27.20 -2.39 -18.59
CA ILE A 416 -27.62 -2.22 -17.19
C ILE A 416 -28.44 -0.93 -17.01
N MET A 417 -28.01 0.18 -17.62
CA MET A 417 -28.64 1.50 -17.46
C MET A 417 -29.80 1.79 -18.44
N ALA A 418 -30.21 0.83 -19.25
CA ALA A 418 -31.18 1.05 -20.34
C ALA A 418 -32.57 1.52 -19.86
N ASP A 419 -33.05 1.03 -18.72
CA ASP A 419 -34.31 1.44 -18.10
C ASP A 419 -34.22 2.83 -17.49
N VAL A 420 -33.09 3.15 -16.84
CA VAL A 420 -32.82 4.49 -16.29
C VAL A 420 -32.83 5.51 -17.41
N ARG A 421 -32.09 5.28 -18.50
CA ARG A 421 -32.05 6.20 -19.67
C ARG A 421 -33.42 6.45 -20.27
N ARG A 422 -34.24 5.39 -20.42
CA ARG A 422 -35.58 5.55 -20.98
C ARG A 422 -36.46 6.45 -20.11
N ARG A 423 -36.36 6.34 -18.79
CA ARG A 423 -37.07 7.20 -17.85
C ARG A 423 -36.49 8.63 -17.87
N ASP A 424 -35.19 8.79 -17.91
CA ASP A 424 -34.50 10.06 -17.91
C ASP A 424 -34.79 10.87 -19.21
N GLU A 425 -35.03 10.19 -20.34
CA GLU A 425 -35.29 10.82 -21.64
C GLU A 425 -36.56 11.68 -21.62
N ASP A 426 -37.65 11.21 -20.99
CA ASP A 426 -38.89 11.97 -20.85
C ASP A 426 -38.65 13.25 -20.01
N ASN A 427 -37.88 13.14 -18.94
CA ASN A 427 -37.54 14.27 -18.08
C ASN A 427 -36.57 15.27 -18.78
N LEU A 428 -35.62 14.75 -19.54
CA LEU A 428 -34.70 15.56 -20.34
C LEU A 428 -35.48 16.33 -21.44
N GLN A 429 -36.48 15.72 -22.05
CA GLN A 429 -37.35 16.40 -23.02
C GLN A 429 -38.13 17.52 -22.37
N ARG A 430 -38.77 17.28 -21.21
CA ARG A 430 -39.49 18.32 -20.42
C ARG A 430 -38.57 19.49 -20.06
N GLU A 431 -37.32 19.20 -19.68
CA GLU A 431 -36.33 20.24 -19.39
C GLU A 431 -35.93 21.04 -20.64
N ARG A 432 -35.73 20.38 -21.79
CA ARG A 432 -35.42 21.06 -23.08
C ARG A 432 -36.55 21.96 -23.53
N GLU A 433 -37.80 21.51 -23.44
CA GLU A 433 -38.98 22.30 -23.78
C GLU A 433 -39.08 23.54 -22.90
N TRP A 434 -38.89 23.39 -21.58
CA TRP A 434 -38.83 24.52 -20.65
C TRP A 434 -37.72 25.50 -20.98
N LYS A 435 -36.51 25.04 -21.25
CA LYS A 435 -35.36 25.87 -21.63
C LYS A 435 -35.64 26.64 -22.92
N ASN A 436 -36.23 25.99 -23.92
CA ASN A 436 -36.56 26.62 -25.18
C ASN A 436 -37.65 27.72 -24.99
N GLU A 437 -38.67 27.45 -24.18
CA GLU A 437 -39.69 28.44 -23.84
C GLU A 437 -39.10 29.64 -23.10
N VAL A 438 -38.26 29.43 -22.10
CA VAL A 438 -37.62 30.51 -21.33
C VAL A 438 -36.68 31.35 -22.20
N ASN A 439 -35.93 30.72 -23.11
CA ASN A 439 -34.99 31.39 -23.98
C ASN A 439 -35.71 32.19 -25.11
N SER A 440 -36.87 31.73 -25.55
CA SER A 440 -37.67 32.43 -26.61
C SER A 440 -38.36 33.68 -26.08
N LYS A 441 -38.57 33.77 -24.74
CA LYS A 441 -39.18 34.96 -24.11
C LYS A 441 -38.08 35.98 -23.76
N GLY A 442 -38.19 37.20 -24.28
CA GLY A 442 -37.25 38.28 -23.99
C GLY A 442 -37.11 38.57 -22.47
N ALA A 443 -36.03 39.26 -22.08
CA ALA A 443 -35.58 39.43 -20.70
C ALA A 443 -36.63 39.97 -19.69
N ASN A 444 -37.68 40.61 -20.17
CA ASN A 444 -38.68 41.31 -19.34
C ASN A 444 -40.07 40.64 -19.26
N LYS A 445 -40.21 39.38 -19.72
CA LYS A 445 -41.46 38.61 -19.60
C LYS A 445 -41.39 37.59 -18.48
N ASP A 446 -42.54 37.34 -17.81
CA ASP A 446 -42.67 36.30 -16.79
C ASP A 446 -42.15 34.97 -17.31
N LYS A 447 -41.08 34.50 -16.69
CA LYS A 447 -40.46 33.23 -17.01
C LYS A 447 -41.21 32.13 -16.28
N ARG A 448 -41.61 31.09 -17.03
CA ARG A 448 -42.20 29.89 -16.45
C ARG A 448 -41.21 29.27 -15.45
N ALA A 449 -41.70 28.90 -14.28
CA ALA A 449 -40.89 28.15 -13.30
C ALA A 449 -40.36 26.84 -13.91
N ARG A 450 -39.21 26.42 -13.43
CA ARG A 450 -38.62 25.11 -13.81
C ARG A 450 -39.62 24.00 -13.47
N PRO A 451 -39.85 23.02 -14.35
CA PRO A 451 -40.74 21.90 -14.04
C PRO A 451 -40.29 21.15 -12.79
N GLU A 452 -41.24 20.77 -11.94
CA GLU A 452 -40.99 19.94 -10.77
C GLU A 452 -40.88 18.44 -11.15
N GLY A 453 -40.21 17.65 -10.31
CA GLY A 453 -40.09 16.22 -10.49
C GLY A 453 -39.21 15.81 -11.68
N LEU A 454 -38.20 16.60 -12.03
CA LEU A 454 -37.22 16.28 -13.05
C LEU A 454 -36.15 15.28 -12.50
N VAL A 455 -36.55 14.05 -12.27
CA VAL A 455 -35.60 13.00 -11.84
C VAL A 455 -34.78 12.56 -13.04
N ILE A 456 -33.52 12.99 -13.09
CA ILE A 456 -32.53 12.62 -14.11
C ILE A 456 -31.36 12.01 -13.36
N GLN A 457 -31.16 10.70 -13.54
CA GLN A 457 -30.10 9.94 -12.84
C GLN A 457 -28.79 9.89 -13.63
N GLU A 458 -28.85 9.68 -14.94
CA GLU A 458 -27.63 9.66 -15.75
C GLU A 458 -27.24 11.10 -16.10
N ILE A 459 -26.10 11.54 -15.58
CA ILE A 459 -25.63 12.92 -15.72
C ILE A 459 -24.42 12.98 -16.65
N ASP A 460 -24.28 14.13 -17.32
CA ASP A 460 -23.15 14.40 -18.19
C ASP A 460 -21.85 14.57 -17.39
N ALA A 461 -20.74 14.18 -18.01
CA ALA A 461 -19.40 14.31 -17.43
C ALA A 461 -18.99 15.77 -17.24
N ASP A 462 -19.41 16.67 -18.13
CA ASP A 462 -19.11 18.11 -18.10
C ASP A 462 -20.19 18.88 -17.32
N MET A 463 -20.32 18.61 -16.03
CA MET A 463 -21.27 19.26 -15.15
C MET A 463 -20.58 20.17 -14.15
N THR A 464 -21.03 21.41 -14.03
CA THR A 464 -20.53 22.32 -13.00
C THR A 464 -21.01 21.92 -11.61
N ASN A 465 -20.29 22.32 -10.57
CA ASN A 465 -20.63 21.97 -9.19
C ASN A 465 -22.06 22.47 -8.78
N PRO A 466 -22.54 23.68 -9.10
CA PRO A 466 -23.94 24.07 -8.84
C PRO A 466 -24.97 23.20 -9.56
N ALA A 467 -24.71 22.82 -10.81
CA ALA A 467 -25.58 21.94 -11.55
C ALA A 467 -25.64 20.53 -10.93
N PHE A 468 -24.51 20.03 -10.43
CA PHE A 468 -24.43 18.74 -9.70
C PHE A 468 -25.29 18.77 -8.43
N VAL A 469 -25.22 19.85 -7.62
CA VAL A 469 -26.05 20.01 -6.42
C VAL A 469 -27.54 20.06 -6.79
N MET A 470 -27.89 20.79 -7.84
CA MET A 470 -29.27 20.87 -8.34
C MET A 470 -29.78 19.48 -8.78
N ARG A 471 -29.01 18.77 -9.60
CA ARG A 471 -29.37 17.41 -10.03
C ARG A 471 -29.52 16.44 -8.87
N THR A 472 -28.63 16.53 -7.87
CA THR A 472 -28.71 15.70 -6.67
C THR A 472 -29.98 16.00 -5.86
N ALA A 473 -30.38 17.26 -5.75
CA ALA A 473 -31.64 17.68 -5.10
C ALA A 473 -32.86 17.15 -5.85
N GLU A 474 -32.86 17.27 -7.18
CA GLU A 474 -33.96 16.82 -8.05
C GLU A 474 -34.05 15.31 -8.21
N ALA A 475 -32.97 14.56 -7.87
CA ALA A 475 -32.92 13.11 -8.02
C ALA A 475 -33.83 12.33 -7.06
N ASP A 476 -34.55 12.98 -6.15
CA ASP A 476 -35.48 12.37 -5.18
C ASP A 476 -34.91 11.14 -4.47
N GLY A 477 -33.66 11.27 -4.00
CA GLY A 477 -32.94 10.22 -3.30
C GLY A 477 -32.32 9.11 -4.19
N HIS A 478 -32.52 9.14 -5.49
CA HIS A 478 -31.84 8.24 -6.41
C HIS A 478 -30.36 8.53 -6.50
N PHE A 479 -29.59 7.49 -6.86
CA PHE A 479 -28.17 7.68 -7.18
C PHE A 479 -28.03 8.39 -8.53
N LEU A 480 -27.24 9.46 -8.55
CA LEU A 480 -26.72 9.96 -9.82
C LEU A 480 -25.68 8.97 -10.35
N TYR A 481 -25.60 8.84 -11.66
CA TYR A 481 -24.64 7.99 -12.33
C TYR A 481 -23.98 8.71 -13.50
N THR A 482 -22.68 8.50 -13.71
CA THR A 482 -21.98 8.92 -14.93
C THR A 482 -20.92 7.92 -15.36
N LYS A 483 -20.67 7.85 -16.65
CA LYS A 483 -19.53 7.13 -17.25
C LYS A 483 -18.62 8.12 -17.96
N LEU A 484 -17.45 8.33 -17.42
CA LEU A 484 -16.42 9.22 -17.93
C LEU A 484 -15.45 8.45 -18.85
N ASN A 485 -15.23 8.94 -20.03
CA ASN A 485 -14.25 8.37 -20.94
C ASN A 485 -12.80 8.71 -20.51
N GLU A 486 -12.64 9.85 -19.80
CA GLU A 486 -11.36 10.29 -19.23
C GLU A 486 -11.57 10.84 -17.83
N ILE A 487 -10.69 10.50 -16.89
CA ILE A 487 -10.82 10.87 -15.47
C ILE A 487 -10.83 12.39 -15.23
N ASP A 488 -10.14 13.17 -16.04
CA ASP A 488 -10.05 14.62 -15.91
C ASP A 488 -11.35 15.35 -16.28
N GLN A 489 -12.34 14.68 -16.86
CA GLN A 489 -13.69 15.26 -17.02
C GLN A 489 -14.32 15.65 -15.67
N PHE A 490 -13.90 15.02 -14.55
CA PHE A 490 -14.27 15.47 -13.22
C PHE A 490 -13.80 16.89 -12.86
N ASP A 491 -12.86 17.45 -13.61
CA ASP A 491 -12.37 18.81 -13.34
C ASP A 491 -13.45 19.89 -13.57
N ALA A 492 -14.53 19.57 -14.31
CA ALA A 492 -15.71 20.42 -14.39
C ALA A 492 -16.38 20.65 -13.01
N LEU A 493 -16.30 19.68 -12.09
CA LEU A 493 -16.79 19.77 -10.71
C LEU A 493 -15.83 20.51 -9.76
N ARG A 494 -14.65 20.93 -10.23
CA ARG A 494 -13.60 21.55 -9.39
C ARG A 494 -14.07 22.84 -8.70
N GLY A 495 -15.03 23.55 -9.28
CA GLY A 495 -15.50 24.83 -8.77
C GLY A 495 -14.62 26.02 -9.14
N SER A 496 -15.01 27.22 -8.73
CA SER A 496 -14.24 28.45 -8.94
C SER A 496 -13.08 28.51 -7.94
N GLY A 497 -11.85 28.35 -8.40
CA GLY A 497 -10.64 28.42 -7.60
C GLY A 497 -9.76 27.16 -7.72
N HIS A 498 -8.70 27.09 -6.93
CA HIS A 498 -7.76 25.98 -6.93
C HIS A 498 -8.20 24.82 -6.01
N GLY A 499 -9.48 24.74 -5.62
CA GLY A 499 -9.99 23.75 -4.70
C GLY A 499 -10.25 22.40 -5.38
N GLY A 500 -9.86 21.30 -4.74
CA GLY A 500 -10.13 19.93 -5.16
C GLY A 500 -11.54 19.44 -4.80
N GLN A 501 -12.60 20.24 -5.09
CA GLN A 501 -13.97 19.89 -4.68
C GLN A 501 -14.47 18.57 -5.28
N GLN A 502 -14.02 18.21 -6.49
CA GLN A 502 -14.31 16.90 -7.09
C GLN A 502 -13.85 15.74 -6.20
N PHE A 503 -12.68 15.82 -5.59
CA PHE A 503 -12.17 14.78 -4.68
C PHE A 503 -12.96 14.74 -3.37
N GLN A 504 -13.40 15.92 -2.88
CA GLN A 504 -14.29 15.99 -1.72
C GLN A 504 -15.64 15.32 -2.02
N ILE A 505 -16.22 15.56 -3.19
CA ILE A 505 -17.47 14.92 -3.63
C ILE A 505 -17.30 13.39 -3.67
N MET A 506 -16.19 12.88 -4.20
CA MET A 506 -15.89 11.46 -4.22
C MET A 506 -15.84 10.86 -2.80
N CYS A 507 -15.19 11.55 -1.86
CA CYS A 507 -15.11 11.10 -0.48
C CYS A 507 -16.48 11.12 0.22
N LEU A 508 -17.23 12.22 0.05
CA LEU A 508 -18.56 12.39 0.64
C LEU A 508 -19.59 11.39 0.07
N ALA A 509 -19.48 11.05 -1.21
CA ALA A 509 -20.35 10.05 -1.82
C ALA A 509 -20.21 8.67 -1.16
N PHE A 510 -18.97 8.27 -0.80
CA PHE A 510 -18.70 6.97 -0.21
C PHE A 510 -19.13 6.87 1.26
N ASP A 511 -18.95 7.94 2.03
CA ASP A 511 -19.20 7.94 3.47
C ASP A 511 -20.70 8.20 3.75
N PRO A 512 -21.41 7.31 4.47
CA PRO A 512 -22.85 7.41 4.62
C PRO A 512 -23.33 8.68 5.31
N GLY A 513 -24.44 9.24 4.83
CA GLY A 513 -25.12 10.37 5.45
C GLY A 513 -24.42 11.71 5.35
N ASN A 514 -23.33 11.80 4.61
CA ASN A 514 -22.60 13.05 4.41
C ASN A 514 -23.39 14.04 3.56
N ARG A 515 -23.42 15.30 4.03
CA ARG A 515 -24.12 16.38 3.37
C ARG A 515 -23.15 17.32 2.67
N TYR A 516 -23.55 17.73 1.50
CA TYR A 516 -22.87 18.73 0.69
C TYR A 516 -23.85 19.85 0.35
N GLY A 517 -23.40 21.08 0.30
CA GLY A 517 -24.29 22.19 0.00
C GLY A 517 -23.59 23.37 -0.63
N GLN A 518 -24.36 24.16 -1.35
CA GLN A 518 -23.92 25.44 -1.85
C GLN A 518 -24.94 26.53 -1.46
N THR A 519 -24.43 27.65 -1.00
CA THR A 519 -25.22 28.86 -0.76
C THR A 519 -24.62 29.99 -1.59
N ARG A 520 -25.43 30.62 -2.47
CA ARG A 520 -25.01 31.72 -3.32
C ARG A 520 -26.05 32.83 -3.30
N VAL A 521 -25.60 34.07 -3.40
CA VAL A 521 -26.42 35.26 -3.20
C VAL A 521 -27.29 35.66 -4.44
N GLY A 522 -27.02 35.11 -5.62
CA GLY A 522 -27.75 35.43 -6.84
C GLY A 522 -29.16 34.82 -6.86
N ALA A 523 -30.18 35.58 -7.30
CA ALA A 523 -31.58 35.14 -7.34
C ALA A 523 -31.84 33.85 -8.17
N MET A 524 -30.97 33.53 -9.12
CA MET A 524 -31.02 32.33 -9.96
C MET A 524 -30.00 31.26 -9.53
N SER A 525 -29.38 31.42 -8.38
CA SER A 525 -28.35 30.49 -7.90
C SER A 525 -28.92 29.38 -7.03
N VAL A 526 -28.29 28.22 -7.12
CA VAL A 526 -28.66 27.05 -6.31
C VAL A 526 -28.26 27.29 -4.85
N THR A 527 -29.23 27.13 -3.94
CA THR A 527 -29.03 27.19 -2.49
C THR A 527 -29.68 25.95 -1.89
N GLU A 528 -28.93 24.83 -1.89
CA GLU A 528 -29.42 23.53 -1.46
C GLU A 528 -28.37 22.78 -0.60
N LYS A 529 -28.87 21.96 0.31
CA LYS A 529 -28.08 20.94 1.06
C LYS A 529 -28.58 19.56 0.66
N VAL A 530 -27.69 18.78 0.07
CA VAL A 530 -27.98 17.46 -0.45
C VAL A 530 -27.16 16.37 0.23
N THR A 531 -27.69 15.15 0.30
CA THR A 531 -26.91 13.96 0.57
C THR A 531 -26.37 13.44 -0.76
N ILE A 532 -25.04 13.34 -0.89
CA ILE A 532 -24.44 12.88 -2.14
C ILE A 532 -24.66 11.38 -2.27
N ARG A 533 -25.39 10.98 -3.32
CA ARG A 533 -25.56 9.60 -3.81
C ARG A 533 -25.07 9.57 -5.24
N PHE A 534 -23.82 9.12 -5.42
CA PHE A 534 -23.16 9.26 -6.72
C PHE A 534 -22.30 8.03 -7.03
N ASN A 535 -22.73 7.27 -8.03
CA ASN A 535 -22.03 6.11 -8.59
C ASN A 535 -21.46 6.48 -9.95
N TRP A 536 -20.24 6.02 -10.24
CA TRP A 536 -19.63 6.37 -11.52
C TRP A 536 -18.54 5.40 -11.95
N ASN A 537 -18.28 5.39 -13.26
CA ASN A 537 -17.13 4.77 -13.89
C ASN A 537 -16.26 5.83 -14.58
N ALA A 538 -14.95 5.70 -14.48
CA ALA A 538 -14.03 6.49 -15.26
C ALA A 538 -12.97 5.58 -15.91
N ALA A 539 -12.51 5.95 -17.10
CA ALA A 539 -11.38 5.34 -17.74
C ALA A 539 -10.22 6.33 -17.86
N THR A 540 -8.99 5.83 -17.88
CA THR A 540 -7.81 6.68 -18.11
C THR A 540 -6.58 5.83 -18.46
N THR A 541 -5.53 6.49 -18.95
CA THR A 541 -4.23 5.82 -19.05
C THR A 541 -3.56 5.73 -17.67
N ILE A 542 -2.71 4.70 -17.46
CA ILE A 542 -2.00 4.51 -16.17
C ILE A 542 -1.25 5.78 -15.76
N GLN A 543 -0.50 6.39 -16.67
CA GLN A 543 0.28 7.59 -16.38
C GLN A 543 -0.59 8.81 -16.06
N LYS A 544 -1.69 9.00 -16.79
CA LYS A 544 -2.63 10.09 -16.54
C LYS A 544 -3.35 9.90 -15.20
N GLY A 545 -3.77 8.67 -14.88
CA GLY A 545 -4.39 8.33 -13.60
C GLY A 545 -3.45 8.55 -12.41
N LYS A 546 -2.21 8.06 -12.48
CA LYS A 546 -1.19 8.33 -11.45
C LYS A 546 -1.00 9.83 -11.22
N ARG A 547 -0.90 10.62 -12.28
CA ARG A 547 -0.77 12.09 -12.21
C ARG A 547 -2.03 12.77 -11.66
N TYR A 548 -3.22 12.30 -12.05
CA TYR A 548 -4.49 12.87 -11.57
C TYR A 548 -4.64 12.74 -10.05
N PHE A 549 -4.34 11.57 -9.50
CA PHE A 549 -4.42 11.31 -8.07
C PHE A 549 -3.17 11.72 -7.27
N SER A 550 -2.10 12.20 -7.91
CA SER A 550 -0.83 12.53 -7.23
C SER A 550 -0.97 13.61 -6.14
N HIS A 551 -1.99 14.47 -6.24
CA HIS A 551 -2.22 15.54 -5.29
C HIS A 551 -3.06 15.13 -4.07
N VAL A 552 -3.64 13.93 -4.08
CA VAL A 552 -4.58 13.43 -3.06
C VAL A 552 -4.24 12.02 -2.59
N LEU A 553 -2.96 11.65 -2.67
CA LEU A 553 -2.47 10.32 -2.30
C LEU A 553 -2.86 9.93 -0.85
N THR A 554 -2.84 10.90 0.07
CA THR A 554 -3.14 10.71 1.49
C THR A 554 -4.54 11.18 1.89
N ASP A 555 -5.27 11.88 1.01
CA ASP A 555 -6.53 12.57 1.34
C ASP A 555 -7.77 11.67 1.25
N GLY A 556 -7.59 10.43 0.87
CA GLY A 556 -8.60 9.38 0.98
C GLY A 556 -9.39 8.99 -0.27
N PRO A 557 -9.39 9.68 -1.44
CA PRO A 557 -10.15 9.22 -2.61
C PRO A 557 -9.72 7.84 -3.08
N ILE A 558 -8.41 7.57 -3.18
CA ILE A 558 -7.86 6.30 -3.67
C ILE A 558 -8.40 5.11 -2.86
N SER A 559 -8.53 5.25 -1.55
CA SER A 559 -9.04 4.15 -0.70
C SER A 559 -10.53 3.86 -0.95
N ARG A 560 -11.33 4.84 -1.41
CA ARG A 560 -12.79 4.77 -1.61
C ARG A 560 -13.22 4.35 -3.01
N ILE A 561 -12.30 4.39 -3.97
CA ILE A 561 -12.53 4.05 -5.36
C ILE A 561 -12.04 2.63 -5.60
N ASN A 562 -12.78 1.83 -6.37
CA ASN A 562 -12.31 0.56 -6.89
C ASN A 562 -11.44 0.81 -8.13
N PHE A 563 -10.31 0.13 -8.21
CA PHE A 563 -9.42 0.21 -9.37
C PHE A 563 -9.36 -1.12 -10.12
N CYS A 564 -9.31 -1.04 -11.43
CA CYS A 564 -9.10 -2.18 -12.29
C CYS A 564 -8.21 -1.82 -13.49
N THR A 565 -7.68 -2.83 -14.17
CA THR A 565 -6.79 -2.65 -15.32
C THR A 565 -7.07 -3.66 -16.42
N ILE A 566 -6.53 -3.40 -17.60
CA ILE A 566 -6.43 -4.34 -18.71
C ILE A 566 -4.95 -4.64 -18.90
N PRO A 567 -4.51 -5.90 -18.83
CA PRO A 567 -3.13 -6.28 -19.10
C PRO A 567 -2.70 -5.85 -20.52
N GLU A 568 -1.43 -5.56 -20.68
CA GLU A 568 -0.88 -5.32 -22.02
C GLU A 568 -0.95 -6.59 -22.88
N ARG A 569 -1.31 -6.40 -24.14
CA ARG A 569 -1.30 -7.48 -25.13
C ARG A 569 0.13 -7.69 -25.63
N GLU A 570 0.44 -8.92 -25.99
CA GLU A 570 1.66 -9.20 -26.72
C GLU A 570 1.69 -8.44 -28.06
N ILE A 571 2.88 -8.02 -28.47
CA ILE A 571 3.05 -7.30 -29.74
C ILE A 571 2.67 -8.26 -30.89
N GLY A 572 1.75 -7.83 -31.74
CA GLY A 572 1.24 -8.65 -32.84
C GLY A 572 0.11 -9.60 -32.48
N ALA A 573 -0.37 -9.61 -31.22
CA ALA A 573 -1.54 -10.40 -30.85
C ALA A 573 -2.79 -9.98 -31.62
N GLU A 574 -3.64 -10.96 -31.93
CA GLU A 574 -4.91 -10.72 -32.63
C GLU A 574 -5.83 -9.76 -31.85
N MET A 575 -6.65 -8.99 -32.57
CA MET A 575 -7.61 -8.09 -31.96
C MET A 575 -8.70 -8.90 -31.26
N PRO A 576 -9.01 -8.59 -29.96
CA PRO A 576 -10.09 -9.27 -29.28
C PRO A 576 -11.45 -9.01 -29.92
N VAL A 577 -12.23 -10.08 -30.16
CA VAL A 577 -13.54 -10.03 -30.80
C VAL A 577 -14.64 -10.14 -29.75
N TYR A 578 -15.59 -9.20 -29.74
CA TYR A 578 -16.76 -9.19 -28.87
C TYR A 578 -17.88 -10.07 -29.42
N GLY A 579 -18.66 -10.67 -28.53
CA GLY A 579 -19.93 -11.27 -28.88
C GLY A 579 -21.03 -10.22 -29.11
N SER A 580 -22.13 -10.62 -29.70
CA SER A 580 -23.28 -9.73 -29.94
C SER A 580 -24.19 -9.65 -28.73
N TYR A 581 -24.60 -8.43 -28.37
CA TYR A 581 -25.60 -8.15 -27.32
C TYR A 581 -26.99 -8.05 -27.97
N ASP A 582 -27.67 -9.19 -28.01
CA ASP A 582 -28.97 -9.36 -28.64
C ASP A 582 -30.17 -9.13 -27.69
N ALA A 583 -31.38 -9.32 -28.19
CA ALA A 583 -32.59 -9.19 -27.35
C ALA A 583 -32.64 -10.25 -26.23
N ASN A 584 -32.13 -11.46 -26.48
CA ASN A 584 -32.09 -12.54 -25.51
C ASN A 584 -31.20 -12.16 -24.30
N PHE A 585 -30.08 -11.52 -24.54
CA PHE A 585 -29.24 -10.99 -23.44
C PHE A 585 -30.01 -10.03 -22.54
N ASN A 586 -30.79 -9.12 -23.12
CA ASN A 586 -31.60 -8.18 -22.35
C ASN A 586 -32.71 -8.87 -21.53
N GLU A 587 -33.33 -9.91 -22.10
CA GLU A 587 -34.34 -10.74 -21.40
C GLU A 587 -33.72 -11.49 -20.21
N GLU A 588 -32.52 -12.05 -20.37
CA GLU A 588 -31.80 -12.72 -19.30
C GLU A 588 -31.34 -11.74 -18.21
N LEU A 589 -30.99 -10.50 -18.56
CA LEU A 589 -30.56 -9.46 -17.63
C LEU A 589 -31.73 -8.86 -16.83
N ARG A 590 -32.92 -8.75 -17.44
CA ARG A 590 -34.10 -8.08 -16.87
C ARG A 590 -34.42 -8.52 -15.44
N PRO A 591 -34.51 -9.80 -15.06
CA PRO A 591 -34.88 -10.21 -13.72
C PRO A 591 -33.91 -9.69 -12.64
N TYR A 592 -32.63 -9.57 -12.97
CA TYR A 592 -31.63 -9.07 -12.02
C TYR A 592 -31.81 -7.56 -11.79
N ILE A 593 -32.07 -6.79 -12.83
CA ILE A 593 -32.35 -5.33 -12.74
C ILE A 593 -33.65 -5.09 -11.98
N GLU A 594 -34.68 -5.87 -12.25
CA GLU A 594 -35.95 -5.76 -11.51
C GLU A 594 -35.80 -6.05 -10.03
N ASN A 595 -35.02 -7.09 -9.65
CA ASN A 595 -34.72 -7.39 -8.26
C ASN A 595 -34.00 -6.21 -7.57
N LEU A 596 -33.03 -5.58 -8.22
CA LEU A 596 -32.33 -4.41 -7.71
C LEU A 596 -33.26 -3.22 -7.53
N THR A 597 -34.08 -2.92 -8.53
CA THR A 597 -34.98 -1.75 -8.53
C THR A 597 -36.12 -1.87 -7.51
N ARG A 598 -36.63 -3.08 -7.27
CA ARG A 598 -37.72 -3.33 -6.31
C ARG A 598 -37.23 -3.39 -4.86
N ALA A 599 -35.95 -3.56 -4.62
CA ALA A 599 -35.40 -3.71 -3.27
C ALA A 599 -35.58 -2.41 -2.45
N THR A 600 -35.92 -2.57 -1.17
CA THR A 600 -36.14 -1.44 -0.25
C THR A 600 -35.74 -1.78 1.19
N GLY A 601 -35.38 -0.78 1.97
CA GLY A 601 -35.13 -0.88 3.40
C GLY A 601 -33.73 -1.35 3.76
N LEU A 602 -33.57 -1.78 5.01
CA LEU A 602 -32.32 -2.38 5.49
C LEU A 602 -32.30 -3.85 5.10
N VAL A 603 -31.39 -4.21 4.20
CA VAL A 603 -31.23 -5.58 3.72
C VAL A 603 -30.14 -6.27 4.54
N ASP A 604 -30.50 -7.38 5.16
CA ASP A 604 -29.56 -8.25 5.86
C ASP A 604 -29.02 -9.33 4.91
N CYS A 605 -27.71 -9.43 4.84
CA CYS A 605 -26.99 -10.45 4.09
C CYS A 605 -25.93 -11.12 4.98
N PRO A 606 -26.32 -12.12 5.80
CA PRO A 606 -25.43 -12.73 6.78
C PRO A 606 -24.17 -13.36 6.17
N GLN A 607 -24.28 -13.88 4.95
CA GLN A 607 -23.15 -14.49 4.26
C GLN A 607 -22.12 -13.43 3.81
N ALA A 608 -22.58 -12.28 3.28
CA ALA A 608 -21.71 -11.16 2.94
C ALA A 608 -21.05 -10.58 4.20
N TYR A 609 -21.79 -10.47 5.30
CA TYR A 609 -21.25 -10.03 6.60
C TYR A 609 -20.12 -10.97 7.08
N LYS A 610 -20.38 -12.29 7.12
CA LYS A 610 -19.36 -13.29 7.50
C LYS A 610 -18.14 -13.23 6.58
N LEU A 611 -18.36 -13.05 5.27
CA LEU A 611 -17.27 -12.90 4.31
C LEU A 611 -16.46 -11.64 4.60
N ALA A 612 -17.10 -10.51 4.89
CA ALA A 612 -16.42 -9.26 5.21
C ALA A 612 -15.55 -9.36 6.48
N VAL A 613 -16.04 -10.06 7.53
CA VAL A 613 -15.25 -10.37 8.74
C VAL A 613 -14.01 -11.17 8.38
N LYS A 614 -14.19 -12.27 7.63
CA LYS A 614 -13.10 -13.15 7.21
C LYS A 614 -12.04 -12.40 6.35
N LEU A 615 -12.49 -11.59 5.40
CA LEU A 615 -11.60 -10.79 4.54
C LEU A 615 -10.86 -9.71 5.33
N LYS A 616 -11.50 -9.09 6.33
CA LYS A 616 -10.84 -8.16 7.25
C LYS A 616 -9.69 -8.83 8.00
N GLU A 617 -9.93 -10.04 8.55
CA GLU A 617 -8.90 -10.80 9.27
C GLU A 617 -7.74 -11.19 8.35
N GLU A 618 -8.03 -11.68 7.14
CA GLU A 618 -7.04 -12.05 6.14
C GLU A 618 -6.19 -10.84 5.69
N ASN A 619 -6.83 -9.68 5.48
CA ASN A 619 -6.13 -8.44 5.11
C ASN A 619 -5.26 -7.91 6.27
N ALA A 620 -5.74 -7.98 7.51
CA ALA A 620 -4.98 -7.60 8.70
C ALA A 620 -3.75 -8.49 8.87
N GLU A 621 -3.90 -9.80 8.66
CA GLU A 621 -2.78 -10.74 8.69
C GLU A 621 -1.77 -10.47 7.57
N PHE A 622 -2.24 -10.22 6.35
CA PHE A 622 -1.36 -9.84 5.25
C PHE A 622 -0.60 -8.53 5.54
N ALA A 623 -1.29 -7.51 6.06
CA ALA A 623 -0.67 -6.23 6.44
C ALA A 623 0.42 -6.42 7.51
N ARG A 624 0.15 -7.29 8.50
CA ARG A 624 1.11 -7.65 9.55
C ARG A 624 2.33 -8.38 8.99
N LEU A 625 2.13 -9.36 8.10
CA LEU A 625 3.21 -10.13 7.49
C LEU A 625 4.06 -9.29 6.54
N SER A 626 3.42 -8.44 5.73
CA SER A 626 4.12 -7.54 4.79
C SER A 626 4.68 -6.28 5.46
N GLN A 627 4.31 -6.00 6.71
CA GLN A 627 4.66 -4.76 7.43
C GLN A 627 4.27 -3.49 6.65
N SER A 628 3.21 -3.57 5.83
CA SER A 628 2.75 -2.46 5.01
C SER A 628 1.56 -1.73 5.63
N ARG A 629 1.82 -0.54 6.17
CA ARG A 629 0.77 0.35 6.68
C ARG A 629 -0.12 0.88 5.56
N VAL A 630 0.45 1.09 4.37
CA VAL A 630 -0.31 1.53 3.19
C VAL A 630 -1.33 0.47 2.81
N TYR A 631 -0.92 -0.79 2.73
CA TYR A 631 -1.84 -1.90 2.46
C TYR A 631 -2.95 -1.98 3.50
N GLU A 632 -2.63 -1.92 4.79
CA GLU A 632 -3.60 -1.94 5.88
C GLU A 632 -4.67 -0.85 5.70
N ASN A 633 -4.23 0.40 5.51
CA ASN A 633 -5.13 1.55 5.35
C ASN A 633 -6.03 1.44 4.10
N LEU A 634 -5.50 0.95 2.98
CA LEU A 634 -6.27 0.73 1.75
C LEU A 634 -7.26 -0.43 1.90
N SER A 635 -6.89 -1.48 2.64
CA SER A 635 -7.70 -2.69 2.80
C SER A 635 -9.01 -2.47 3.55
N PHE A 636 -9.07 -1.52 4.50
CA PHE A 636 -10.29 -1.23 5.24
C PHE A 636 -11.46 -0.84 4.32
N ARG A 637 -11.25 0.13 3.43
CA ARG A 637 -12.30 0.59 2.51
C ARG A 637 -12.49 -0.35 1.31
N ALA A 638 -11.43 -1.02 0.87
CA ALA A 638 -11.55 -2.08 -0.15
C ALA A 638 -12.46 -3.20 0.35
N ASN A 639 -12.43 -3.53 1.64
CA ASN A 639 -13.34 -4.51 2.24
C ASN A 639 -14.80 -4.02 2.26
N VAL A 640 -15.05 -2.73 2.52
CA VAL A 640 -16.41 -2.14 2.39
C VAL A 640 -16.89 -2.26 0.94
N ILE A 641 -16.06 -1.90 -0.04
CA ILE A 641 -16.38 -2.03 -1.47
C ILE A 641 -16.73 -3.48 -1.83
N ALA A 642 -15.94 -4.44 -1.38
CA ALA A 642 -16.18 -5.87 -1.59
C ALA A 642 -17.49 -6.33 -0.94
N TYR A 643 -17.76 -5.90 0.28
CA TYR A 643 -19.02 -6.16 0.97
C TYR A 643 -20.23 -5.61 0.21
N LEU A 644 -20.17 -4.37 -0.26
CA LEU A 644 -21.24 -3.78 -1.06
C LEU A 644 -21.46 -4.52 -2.38
N LYS A 645 -20.39 -4.97 -3.07
CA LYS A 645 -20.52 -5.82 -4.27
C LYS A 645 -21.19 -7.15 -3.95
N ALA A 646 -20.87 -7.78 -2.81
CA ALA A 646 -21.53 -9.00 -2.34
C ALA A 646 -23.02 -8.77 -2.12
N CYS A 647 -23.39 -7.65 -1.49
CA CYS A 647 -24.78 -7.27 -1.25
C CYS A 647 -25.54 -6.98 -2.56
N VAL A 648 -24.93 -6.28 -3.51
CA VAL A 648 -25.49 -6.05 -4.85
C VAL A 648 -25.80 -7.39 -5.54
N LEU A 649 -24.86 -8.32 -5.54
CA LEU A 649 -25.07 -9.66 -6.13
C LEU A 649 -26.17 -10.44 -5.42
N TYR A 650 -26.23 -10.38 -4.09
CA TYR A 650 -27.23 -11.04 -3.29
C TYR A 650 -28.63 -10.54 -3.62
N VAL A 651 -28.84 -9.23 -3.66
CA VAL A 651 -30.13 -8.63 -4.04
C VAL A 651 -30.48 -8.94 -5.48
N ALA A 652 -29.55 -8.76 -6.42
CA ALA A 652 -29.76 -9.06 -7.83
C ALA A 652 -30.18 -10.52 -8.04
N ASN A 653 -29.65 -11.45 -7.25
CA ASN A 653 -30.01 -12.88 -7.30
C ASN A 653 -31.29 -13.23 -6.51
N GLY A 654 -32.14 -12.26 -6.22
CA GLY A 654 -33.40 -12.47 -5.49
C GLY A 654 -33.20 -12.95 -4.05
N TYR A 655 -32.24 -12.36 -3.33
CA TYR A 655 -31.88 -12.67 -1.95
C TYR A 655 -31.40 -14.11 -1.72
N ARG A 656 -30.75 -14.68 -2.74
CA ARG A 656 -30.16 -16.03 -2.66
C ARG A 656 -28.67 -15.96 -2.78
N TRP A 657 -27.97 -16.49 -1.76
CA TRP A 657 -26.51 -16.58 -1.76
C TRP A 657 -26.04 -17.81 -2.55
N ASP A 658 -25.01 -17.61 -3.39
CA ASP A 658 -24.31 -18.65 -4.12
C ASP A 658 -22.83 -18.68 -3.68
N LYS A 659 -22.24 -19.87 -3.58
CA LYS A 659 -20.82 -20.05 -3.24
C LYS A 659 -19.88 -19.34 -4.21
N THR A 660 -20.26 -19.20 -5.47
CA THR A 660 -19.47 -18.47 -6.47
C THR A 660 -19.35 -16.98 -6.15
N MET A 661 -20.31 -16.41 -5.40
CA MET A 661 -20.24 -15.03 -4.92
C MET A 661 -19.07 -14.82 -3.96
N GLU A 662 -18.80 -15.78 -3.05
CA GLU A 662 -17.66 -15.69 -2.14
C GLU A 662 -16.33 -15.66 -2.90
N GLU A 663 -16.14 -16.58 -3.86
CA GLU A 663 -14.93 -16.67 -4.67
C GLU A 663 -14.72 -15.39 -5.50
N PHE A 664 -15.78 -14.90 -6.11
CA PHE A 664 -15.74 -13.69 -6.93
C PHE A 664 -15.45 -12.43 -6.12
N VAL A 665 -16.12 -12.24 -4.99
CA VAL A 665 -15.96 -11.06 -4.13
C VAL A 665 -14.55 -11.03 -3.53
N ARG A 666 -14.03 -12.18 -3.10
CA ARG A 666 -12.65 -12.33 -2.65
C ARG A 666 -11.65 -11.93 -3.73
N TRP A 667 -11.81 -12.47 -4.93
CA TRP A 667 -11.00 -12.11 -6.08
C TRP A 667 -11.09 -10.60 -6.38
N SER A 668 -12.29 -10.06 -6.40
CA SER A 668 -12.52 -8.63 -6.69
C SER A 668 -11.81 -7.72 -5.68
N LEU A 669 -11.81 -8.06 -4.39
CA LEU A 669 -11.08 -7.33 -3.36
C LEU A 669 -9.56 -7.42 -3.59
N GLN A 670 -9.04 -8.61 -3.84
CA GLN A 670 -7.61 -8.83 -4.07
C GLN A 670 -7.12 -8.09 -5.32
N TYR A 671 -7.94 -8.08 -6.39
CA TYR A 671 -7.63 -7.38 -7.62
C TYR A 671 -7.60 -5.85 -7.44
N ASP A 672 -8.57 -5.29 -6.73
CA ASP A 672 -8.62 -3.86 -6.38
C ASP A 672 -7.40 -3.46 -5.54
N LEU A 673 -7.08 -4.23 -4.50
CA LEU A 673 -5.90 -3.98 -3.67
C LEU A 673 -4.60 -4.11 -4.45
N TRP A 674 -4.50 -5.11 -5.34
CA TRP A 674 -3.36 -5.25 -6.22
C TRP A 674 -3.19 -3.99 -7.10
N CYS A 675 -4.25 -3.52 -7.75
CA CYS A 675 -4.21 -2.29 -8.56
C CYS A 675 -3.80 -1.06 -7.72
N LYS A 676 -4.35 -0.91 -6.52
CA LYS A 676 -4.02 0.21 -5.63
C LYS A 676 -2.55 0.20 -5.22
N MET A 677 -2.01 -0.96 -4.87
CA MET A 677 -0.60 -1.09 -4.48
C MET A 677 0.34 -0.90 -5.67
N GLU A 678 0.00 -1.46 -6.83
CA GLU A 678 0.80 -1.34 -8.06
C GLU A 678 0.84 0.10 -8.59
N PHE A 679 -0.29 0.80 -8.55
CA PHE A 679 -0.36 2.14 -9.11
C PHE A 679 0.06 3.23 -8.15
N PHE A 680 -0.21 3.07 -6.86
CA PHE A 680 -0.09 4.15 -5.88
C PHE A 680 0.72 3.78 -4.63
N GLY A 681 0.98 2.49 -4.36
CA GLY A 681 1.60 2.01 -3.12
C GLY A 681 2.87 2.76 -2.77
N SER A 682 3.86 2.76 -3.65
CA SER A 682 5.15 3.45 -3.44
C SER A 682 4.98 4.96 -3.24
N ALA A 683 4.12 5.60 -4.06
CA ALA A 683 3.90 7.04 -3.96
C ALA A 683 3.22 7.44 -2.64
N ILE A 684 2.31 6.60 -2.11
CA ILE A 684 1.67 6.82 -0.80
C ILE A 684 2.71 6.63 0.31
N GLU A 685 3.56 5.62 0.25
CA GLU A 685 4.64 5.41 1.21
C GLU A 685 5.60 6.59 1.26
N GLU A 686 6.03 7.09 0.10
CA GLU A 686 6.87 8.28 -0.02
C GLU A 686 6.17 9.52 0.55
N ALA A 687 4.89 9.75 0.20
CA ALA A 687 4.13 10.89 0.70
C ALA A 687 3.94 10.85 2.23
N GLN A 688 3.72 9.67 2.82
CA GLN A 688 3.62 9.49 4.27
C GLN A 688 4.96 9.74 4.96
N THR A 689 6.06 9.30 4.38
CA THR A 689 7.41 9.50 4.91
C THR A 689 7.79 10.98 4.87
N MET A 690 7.58 11.65 3.74
CA MET A 690 7.83 13.09 3.60
C MET A 690 6.94 13.95 4.51
N GLY A 691 5.66 13.58 4.71
CA GLY A 691 4.75 14.26 5.62
C GLY A 691 5.14 14.13 7.10
N ALA A 692 5.79 13.03 7.47
CA ALA A 692 6.31 12.82 8.82
C ALA A 692 7.57 13.66 9.11
N GLU A 693 8.39 13.93 8.10
CA GLU A 693 9.63 14.72 8.26
C GLU A 693 9.38 16.23 8.33
N THR A 694 8.31 16.74 7.74
CA THR A 694 8.18 18.18 7.54
C THR A 694 7.10 18.83 8.35
N GLY A 695 6.26 18.29 9.13
CA GLY A 695 5.22 19.03 9.89
C GLY A 695 4.69 20.30 9.17
N ARG A 696 5.05 20.48 7.91
CA ARG A 696 4.70 21.58 7.02
C ARG A 696 3.81 21.05 5.90
N ARG A 697 2.77 21.79 5.61
CA ARG A 697 1.91 21.64 4.42
C ARG A 697 2.75 21.28 3.20
N THR A 698 2.32 20.27 2.44
CA THR A 698 2.84 19.94 1.10
C THR A 698 3.21 21.21 0.36
N PRO A 699 4.45 21.35 -0.14
CA PRO A 699 4.77 22.48 -0.98
C PRO A 699 3.84 22.43 -2.18
N GLY A 700 2.93 23.38 -2.30
CA GLY A 700 2.36 23.72 -3.58
C GLY A 700 3.52 23.88 -4.58
N ARG A 701 3.27 23.67 -5.91
CA ARG A 701 4.26 23.85 -6.99
C ARG A 701 5.32 24.81 -6.55
N ARG A 702 6.61 24.39 -6.55
CA ARG A 702 7.74 25.24 -6.17
C ARG A 702 7.52 26.59 -6.81
N SER A 703 7.49 27.65 -6.01
CA SER A 703 7.29 29.00 -6.54
C SER A 703 8.40 29.21 -7.56
N LEU A 704 8.05 29.52 -8.81
CA LEU A 704 9.04 29.85 -9.84
C LEU A 704 10.07 30.88 -9.35
N LEU A 705 9.64 31.70 -8.38
CA LEU A 705 10.51 32.66 -7.71
C LEU A 705 11.61 32.00 -6.88
N GLU A 706 11.34 30.83 -6.28
CA GLU A 706 12.35 30.08 -5.48
C GLU A 706 13.39 29.37 -6.34
N LEU A 707 13.03 29.07 -7.57
CA LEU A 707 13.93 28.45 -8.55
C LEU A 707 14.86 29.46 -9.23
N LEU A 708 14.64 30.76 -9.02
CA LEU A 708 15.46 31.83 -9.59
C LEU A 708 16.55 32.27 -8.58
N PRO A 709 17.74 32.66 -9.00
CA PRO A 709 18.77 33.24 -8.14
C PRO A 709 18.31 34.52 -7.45
N GLU A 710 19.04 35.02 -6.47
CA GLU A 710 18.66 36.25 -5.74
C GLU A 710 18.55 37.47 -6.68
N GLU A 711 19.47 37.56 -7.65
CA GLU A 711 19.39 38.50 -8.77
C GLU A 711 19.29 37.71 -10.07
N PHE A 712 18.35 38.05 -10.92
CA PHE A 712 18.08 37.31 -12.16
C PHE A 712 17.59 38.24 -13.27
N THR A 713 17.67 37.76 -14.50
CA THR A 713 17.22 38.46 -15.70
C THR A 713 15.87 37.93 -16.19
N LEU A 714 15.23 38.65 -17.12
CA LEU A 714 14.04 38.14 -17.84
C LEU A 714 14.39 36.80 -18.54
N ALA A 715 15.58 36.65 -19.11
CA ALA A 715 16.00 35.41 -19.77
C ALA A 715 16.12 34.22 -18.78
N ASP A 716 16.57 34.47 -17.56
CA ASP A 716 16.60 33.42 -16.50
C ASP A 716 15.16 32.99 -16.12
N ALA A 717 14.28 33.97 -15.99
CA ALA A 717 12.86 33.66 -15.67
C ALA A 717 12.18 32.88 -16.81
N VAL A 718 12.50 33.16 -18.07
CA VAL A 718 12.02 32.39 -19.23
C VAL A 718 12.54 30.97 -19.18
N ARG A 719 13.85 30.76 -18.92
CA ARG A 719 14.46 29.42 -18.82
C ARG A 719 13.83 28.59 -17.71
N VAL A 720 13.63 29.17 -16.54
CA VAL A 720 12.99 28.46 -15.42
C VAL A 720 11.55 28.09 -15.75
N ARG A 721 10.79 28.99 -16.39
CA ARG A 721 9.41 28.65 -16.82
C ARG A 721 9.37 27.52 -17.84
N GLN A 722 10.28 27.53 -18.81
CA GLN A 722 10.36 26.46 -19.82
C GLN A 722 10.78 25.11 -19.21
N ALA A 723 11.73 25.12 -18.27
CA ALA A 723 12.15 23.94 -17.53
C ALA A 723 10.98 23.31 -16.71
N GLU A 724 10.07 24.16 -16.21
CA GLU A 724 8.84 23.72 -15.51
C GLU A 724 7.65 23.43 -16.46
N GLY A 725 7.90 23.35 -17.77
CA GLY A 725 6.90 22.99 -18.79
C GLY A 725 5.86 24.07 -19.07
N MET A 726 6.18 25.35 -18.78
CA MET A 726 5.29 26.48 -19.02
C MET A 726 5.70 27.30 -20.24
N ASN A 727 4.72 27.94 -20.93
CA ASN A 727 5.02 28.80 -22.09
C ASN A 727 5.81 30.05 -21.68
N ALA A 728 6.80 30.43 -22.49
CA ALA A 728 7.62 31.63 -22.32
C ALA A 728 6.84 32.95 -22.39
N GLU A 729 5.77 33.02 -23.19
CA GLU A 729 5.00 34.25 -23.49
C GLU A 729 4.43 34.96 -22.25
N GLY A 730 4.11 34.23 -21.17
CA GLY A 730 3.57 34.81 -19.95
C GLY A 730 4.59 35.41 -18.99
N THR A 731 5.90 35.31 -19.25
CA THR A 731 6.96 35.67 -18.29
C THR A 731 6.98 37.16 -17.93
N GLY A 732 6.82 38.04 -18.92
CA GLY A 732 6.78 39.48 -18.67
C GLY A 732 5.57 39.93 -17.81
N ALA A 733 4.41 39.29 -18.00
CA ALA A 733 3.23 39.54 -17.18
C ALA A 733 3.43 39.04 -15.74
N MET A 734 4.04 37.89 -15.58
CA MET A 734 4.39 37.30 -14.28
C MET A 734 5.37 38.21 -13.49
N LEU A 735 6.41 38.72 -14.13
CA LEU A 735 7.38 39.62 -13.49
C LEU A 735 6.74 40.96 -13.09
N ARG A 736 5.89 41.57 -13.94
CA ARG A 736 5.13 42.76 -13.56
C ARG A 736 4.26 42.51 -12.32
N GLN A 737 3.61 41.37 -12.24
CA GLN A 737 2.79 40.99 -11.09
C GLN A 737 3.64 40.80 -9.83
N TRP A 738 4.83 40.18 -9.93
CA TRP A 738 5.75 40.01 -8.81
C TRP A 738 6.30 41.36 -8.29
N VAL A 739 6.60 42.29 -9.19
CA VAL A 739 6.97 43.68 -8.83
C VAL A 739 5.82 44.36 -8.10
N HIS A 740 4.60 44.30 -8.64
CA HIS A 740 3.42 44.87 -8.02
C HIS A 740 3.15 44.28 -6.60
N ARG A 741 3.36 42.97 -6.43
CA ARG A 741 3.19 42.28 -5.14
C ARG A 741 4.39 42.41 -4.21
N ARG A 742 5.42 43.16 -4.60
CA ARG A 742 6.69 43.35 -3.85
C ARG A 742 7.42 42.03 -3.53
N TYR A 743 7.36 41.06 -4.44
CA TYR A 743 8.17 39.85 -4.34
C TYR A 743 9.54 40.04 -4.95
N VAL A 744 9.66 40.90 -5.95
CA VAL A 744 10.91 41.31 -6.59
C VAL A 744 10.94 42.83 -6.75
N THR A 745 12.13 43.41 -6.78
CA THR A 745 12.39 44.81 -7.17
C THR A 745 13.15 44.85 -8.49
N ILE A 746 12.95 45.90 -9.29
CA ILE A 746 13.69 46.14 -10.52
C ILE A 746 15.01 46.80 -10.14
N VAL A 747 16.13 46.22 -10.56
CA VAL A 747 17.48 46.75 -10.36
C VAL A 747 17.93 47.55 -11.58
N THR A 748 17.70 47.02 -12.79
CA THR A 748 17.87 47.71 -14.09
C THR A 748 16.76 47.26 -15.04
N ASN A 749 16.67 47.85 -16.24
CA ASN A 749 15.61 47.52 -17.21
C ASN A 749 15.45 46.02 -17.51
N ASP A 750 16.46 45.21 -17.22
CA ASP A 750 16.44 43.75 -17.51
C ASP A 750 16.86 42.88 -16.31
N LYS A 751 17.15 43.50 -15.14
CA LYS A 751 17.57 42.80 -13.93
C LYS A 751 16.59 42.99 -12.77
N TYR A 752 16.25 41.91 -12.13
CA TYR A 752 15.34 41.82 -11.00
C TYR A 752 16.05 41.25 -9.77
N LYS A 753 15.69 41.68 -8.59
CA LYS A 753 16.19 41.17 -7.32
C LYS A 753 15.03 40.67 -6.44
N ARG A 754 15.18 39.48 -5.88
CA ARG A 754 14.21 38.97 -4.91
C ARG A 754 14.22 39.78 -3.61
N ILE A 755 13.03 40.08 -3.10
CA ILE A 755 12.88 40.70 -1.77
C ILE A 755 12.75 39.54 -0.77
N LYS A 756 13.73 39.39 0.14
CA LYS A 756 13.61 38.45 1.27
C LYS A 756 12.48 38.92 2.16
N LYS A 757 11.47 38.06 2.37
CA LYS A 757 10.48 38.26 3.43
C LYS A 757 10.97 37.62 4.70
#